data_fc6cfa297d5018f17e7a1889f04dea5d
#
_entry.id   fc6cfa297d5018f17e7a1889f04dea5d
#
_cell.length_a   1.000
_cell.length_b   1.000
_cell.length_c   1.000
_cell.angle_alpha   90.00
_cell.angle_beta   90.00
_cell.angle_gamma   90.00
#
_symmetry.space_group_name_H-M   'P 1'
#
loop_
_entity.id
_entity.type
_entity.pdbx_description
1 polymer ?
#
loop_
_entity_poly.entity_id
_entity_poly.type
_entity_poly.pdbx_seq_one_letter_code
_entity_poly.pdbx_strand_id
1 'polypeptide(L)'
;MGRAGPMPSPALPTGRVKAGAVSSRMDTRRGLPDIESHRDLHIWIIENLQMVPVPEPAYGNFFEKHCYVVLHVPQSLKATPGVPKDLHYWVGKMAAPGAQGAPGSFLQHLKEALGGATVQHREVQGHESACFRSYFRSGIIYRKGGLASALKHVETNVYNIQRLLRIRGGKHVSATEVELSWHSFNNSDVFLLDLGRMMIQWNGPKASAARKARGLFLTHSLRDRERGGRAQVSVVDDEAEATDLMEIMEAVLGRRVGSLHAAMPSKRMNQLQKANVHLYQVCQKSKDLVVQELSTCPLTQDLLQEENCYILDQGGFKIYVWQGRRASLQERGAAFRRALNFIQAKGYPSYTSVEVMDDGAESAGFKQLFRSWSGQQRKNKNLSGMGKLFQVKLDVGKLHSQPELAAQLRMVDDASGSVQIWCIQDSHRQPVDPKRHGQLCADSCYLVLYTYRRMGFVQHVLYLWQGLQATAHEISALRGNAEELDLWYRGALVQEHVTMGSEPPHFLAIFQGQLVIFQGHPRHSRKGQPAPAVSLFHIQGTDSYNTRTMEVPARASALNSSDVFLLVTANLCYLWFGKGCSGDQREMARTVVTIICREDMEIVLEGQEPPNFWEALGGRAPYRSNKRPPEDVCDFQPRLFECSCQAGPLVLTEVVFFSQEDLDKYDVMLLDAWQEIFLWLGAAASEWKQEAVAWGQEYLKTHPAGRSLATPIVLVKQGHEPPTFIGWFCTWDPYKWSNTQSYEEVVAGDPGAVSTISEITAEIVNFRLSRWPGNDRAGPLALRALKSSEDISESELELGPRAGTGSRSTVSSASSSSYQSSPQSLGSGGLPREQLRHQAAEDLPEGVDPAHKEAYLSDSDFQDIFGKSKEEFYSMAKWRQQQEKQQLGFF
;
A
#
# COMPACT_ATOMS: atom_id res chain seq x y z
N MET A 1 -9.06 96.69 2.03
CA MET A 1 -9.55 96.19 3.33
C MET A 1 -10.87 95.47 3.07
N GLY A 2 -10.92 94.14 3.07
CA GLY A 2 -12.11 93.37 2.80
C GLY A 2 -11.79 91.90 3.12
N ARG A 3 -12.39 91.44 4.23
CA ARG A 3 -12.24 90.02 4.72
C ARG A 3 -12.95 89.12 3.76
N ALA A 4 -12.28 88.03 3.35
CA ALA A 4 -12.87 86.93 2.68
C ALA A 4 -13.53 85.94 3.74
N GLY A 5 -14.80 85.59 3.52
CA GLY A 5 -15.59 84.65 4.26
C GLY A 5 -15.45 83.23 3.67
N PRO A 6 -15.71 82.19 4.41
CA PRO A 6 -15.49 80.80 3.99
C PRO A 6 -16.59 80.27 3.09
N MET A 7 -16.22 79.53 2.05
CA MET A 7 -17.12 78.76 1.17
C MET A 7 -17.87 77.63 1.93
N PRO A 8 -19.11 77.30 1.59
CA PRO A 8 -19.87 76.22 2.16
C PRO A 8 -19.59 74.92 1.45
N SER A 9 -19.45 73.86 2.27
CA SER A 9 -19.34 72.44 1.84
C SER A 9 -20.62 71.95 1.15
N PRO A 10 -20.58 71.09 0.12
CA PRO A 10 -21.77 70.58 -0.51
C PRO A 10 -22.41 69.44 0.36
N ALA A 11 -23.74 69.58 0.48
CA ALA A 11 -24.59 68.61 1.19
C ALA A 11 -24.73 67.32 0.43
N LEU A 12 -24.68 66.21 1.19
CA LEU A 12 -24.98 64.83 0.72
C LEU A 12 -26.50 64.67 0.51
N PRO A 13 -26.95 64.07 -0.59
CA PRO A 13 -28.35 63.72 -0.74
C PRO A 13 -28.69 62.43 0.01
N THR A 14 -29.60 62.51 0.93
CA THR A 14 -30.29 61.37 1.56
C THR A 14 -31.28 60.74 0.58
N GLY A 15 -30.77 59.75 -0.17
CA GLY A 15 -31.59 58.85 -0.99
C GLY A 15 -31.85 57.51 -0.30
N ARG A 16 -33.09 57.28 0.09
CA ARG A 16 -33.61 56.01 0.51
C ARG A 16 -33.45 55.00 -0.61
N VAL A 17 -32.47 54.06 -0.52
CA VAL A 17 -32.31 52.96 -1.46
C VAL A 17 -33.23 51.82 -1.00
N LYS A 18 -34.23 51.51 -1.81
CA LYS A 18 -35.02 50.28 -1.73
C LYS A 18 -34.07 49.10 -1.94
N ALA A 19 -34.17 48.12 -1.04
CA ALA A 19 -33.49 46.82 -1.21
C ALA A 19 -34.05 46.11 -2.45
N GLY A 20 -33.42 46.29 -3.57
CA GLY A 20 -33.60 45.49 -4.77
C GLY A 20 -32.55 44.37 -4.72
N ALA A 21 -33.00 43.13 -4.73
CA ALA A 21 -32.14 41.95 -4.86
C ALA A 21 -31.41 42.03 -6.21
N VAL A 22 -30.16 42.46 -6.20
CA VAL A 22 -29.26 42.34 -7.35
C VAL A 22 -28.76 40.92 -7.34
N SER A 23 -29.46 40.08 -8.08
CA SER A 23 -28.89 38.79 -8.57
C SER A 23 -27.82 39.19 -9.59
N SER A 24 -26.60 39.39 -9.11
CA SER A 24 -25.42 39.41 -10.01
C SER A 24 -25.18 37.97 -10.47
N ARG A 25 -25.66 37.66 -11.67
CA ARG A 25 -25.09 36.53 -12.43
C ARG A 25 -23.60 36.87 -12.59
N MET A 26 -22.78 36.24 -11.71
CA MET A 26 -21.32 36.21 -11.89
C MET A 26 -21.07 35.47 -13.20
N ASP A 27 -20.33 36.13 -14.08
CA ASP A 27 -19.89 35.57 -15.35
C ASP A 27 -18.91 34.40 -15.03
N THR A 28 -19.40 33.18 -15.06
CA THR A 28 -18.76 31.98 -14.56
C THR A 28 -17.50 31.54 -15.33
N ARG A 29 -17.12 32.30 -16.38
CA ARG A 29 -15.95 31.96 -17.22
C ARG A 29 -14.67 32.73 -16.90
N ARG A 30 -14.67 33.71 -16.00
CA ARG A 30 -13.51 34.58 -15.73
C ARG A 30 -12.71 34.29 -14.47
N GLY A 31 -12.91 33.19 -13.80
CA GLY A 31 -12.25 32.94 -12.52
C GLY A 31 -11.79 31.49 -12.25
N LEU A 32 -11.88 30.59 -13.24
CA LEU A 32 -11.36 29.24 -13.05
C LEU A 32 -9.88 29.21 -13.43
N PRO A 33 -9.04 28.61 -12.57
CA PRO A 33 -7.62 28.48 -12.87
C PRO A 33 -7.39 27.53 -14.06
N ASP A 34 -6.37 27.82 -14.86
CA ASP A 34 -5.92 26.91 -15.91
C ASP A 34 -5.44 25.59 -15.27
N ILE A 35 -6.09 24.51 -15.67
CA ILE A 35 -5.71 23.17 -15.26
C ILE A 35 -4.77 22.61 -16.32
N GLU A 36 -3.49 22.58 -16.00
CA GLU A 36 -2.46 22.04 -16.89
C GLU A 36 -2.68 20.52 -17.05
N SER A 37 -2.99 20.06 -18.26
CA SER A 37 -3.40 18.67 -18.56
C SER A 37 -2.30 17.62 -18.35
N HIS A 38 -1.06 18.04 -18.10
CA HIS A 38 0.09 17.15 -17.92
C HIS A 38 0.47 16.91 -16.45
N ARG A 39 -0.25 17.52 -15.50
CA ARG A 39 0.02 17.35 -14.06
C ARG A 39 -1.08 16.57 -13.37
N ASP A 40 -0.69 15.67 -12.48
CA ASP A 40 -1.62 14.87 -11.69
C ASP A 40 -2.22 15.64 -10.52
N LEU A 41 -1.48 16.60 -9.96
CA LEU A 41 -1.81 17.31 -8.73
C LEU A 41 -1.79 18.81 -8.96
N HIS A 42 -2.87 19.50 -8.57
CA HIS A 42 -3.00 20.95 -8.59
C HIS A 42 -3.40 21.45 -7.21
N ILE A 43 -2.73 22.48 -6.72
CA ILE A 43 -2.98 23.07 -5.40
C ILE A 43 -3.21 24.56 -5.53
N TRP A 44 -4.28 25.03 -4.91
CA TRP A 44 -4.61 26.46 -4.79
C TRP A 44 -4.81 26.82 -3.32
N ILE A 45 -4.34 27.98 -2.93
CA ILE A 45 -4.65 28.62 -1.67
C ILE A 45 -5.86 29.54 -1.83
N ILE A 46 -6.72 29.60 -0.82
CA ILE A 46 -7.85 30.53 -0.80
C ILE A 46 -7.39 31.82 -0.12
N GLU A 47 -7.32 32.88 -0.89
CA GLU A 47 -6.99 34.23 -0.42
C GLU A 47 -8.03 35.22 -0.93
N ASN A 48 -8.64 36.02 -0.02
CA ASN A 48 -9.68 36.99 -0.35
C ASN A 48 -10.82 36.42 -1.20
N LEU A 49 -11.25 35.21 -0.92
CA LEU A 49 -12.26 34.47 -1.68
C LEU A 49 -11.87 34.19 -3.14
N GLN A 50 -10.58 34.10 -3.43
CA GLN A 50 -10.04 33.74 -4.75
C GLN A 50 -9.11 32.53 -4.60
N MET A 51 -9.08 31.68 -5.64
CA MET A 51 -8.13 30.57 -5.72
C MET A 51 -6.84 31.05 -6.38
N VAL A 52 -5.74 31.05 -5.63
CA VAL A 52 -4.40 31.44 -6.11
C VAL A 52 -3.56 30.18 -6.24
N PRO A 53 -2.97 29.89 -7.42
CA PRO A 53 -2.18 28.67 -7.61
C PRO A 53 -0.93 28.67 -6.72
N VAL A 54 -0.64 27.51 -6.11
CA VAL A 54 0.55 27.29 -5.32
C VAL A 54 1.67 26.82 -6.26
N PRO A 55 2.88 27.37 -6.18
CA PRO A 55 4.02 26.91 -6.97
C PRO A 55 4.38 25.46 -6.60
N GLU A 56 4.77 24.64 -7.57
CA GLU A 56 5.09 23.22 -7.36
C GLU A 56 6.18 22.97 -6.30
N PRO A 57 7.28 23.76 -6.21
CA PRO A 57 8.27 23.61 -5.14
C PRO A 57 7.71 23.77 -3.72
N ALA A 58 6.52 24.42 -3.60
CA ALA A 58 5.83 24.62 -2.32
C ALA A 58 4.81 23.53 -1.98
N TYR A 59 4.60 22.55 -2.89
CA TYR A 59 3.66 21.46 -2.65
C TYR A 59 4.05 20.67 -1.38
N GLY A 60 3.03 20.35 -0.58
CA GLY A 60 3.21 19.73 0.71
C GLY A 60 3.37 20.71 1.88
N ASN A 61 3.54 22.04 1.63
CA ASN A 61 3.56 23.06 2.68
C ASN A 61 2.17 23.68 2.85
N PHE A 62 1.63 23.60 4.07
CA PHE A 62 0.31 24.10 4.39
C PHE A 62 0.38 25.04 5.61
N PHE A 63 -0.14 26.26 5.47
CA PHE A 63 -0.16 27.25 6.54
C PHE A 63 -1.46 27.14 7.36
N GLU A 64 -1.35 27.09 8.68
CA GLU A 64 -2.45 26.83 9.61
C GLU A 64 -3.57 27.87 9.59
N LYS A 65 -3.31 29.10 9.08
CA LYS A 65 -4.31 30.19 8.97
C LYS A 65 -5.05 30.21 7.64
N HIS A 66 -4.70 29.35 6.70
CA HIS A 66 -5.29 29.32 5.36
C HIS A 66 -6.13 28.08 5.09
N CYS A 67 -6.88 28.13 4.01
CA CYS A 67 -7.59 27.02 3.41
C CYS A 67 -7.01 26.77 2.01
N TYR A 68 -7.03 25.51 1.58
CA TYR A 68 -6.50 25.10 0.28
C TYR A 68 -7.51 24.23 -0.46
N VAL A 69 -7.49 24.31 -1.78
CA VAL A 69 -8.16 23.38 -2.69
C VAL A 69 -7.09 22.55 -3.37
N VAL A 70 -7.24 21.24 -3.35
CA VAL A 70 -6.31 20.29 -3.97
C VAL A 70 -7.10 19.39 -4.91
N LEU A 71 -6.72 19.38 -6.18
CA LEU A 71 -7.29 18.54 -7.22
C LEU A 71 -6.26 17.49 -7.63
N HIS A 72 -6.65 16.22 -7.54
CA HIS A 72 -5.89 15.11 -8.09
C HIS A 72 -6.60 14.51 -9.30
N VAL A 73 -5.89 14.44 -10.43
CA VAL A 73 -6.36 13.88 -11.70
C VAL A 73 -5.47 12.67 -12.03
N PRO A 74 -5.93 11.43 -11.81
CA PRO A 74 -5.10 10.27 -12.11
C PRO A 74 -4.73 10.22 -13.60
N GLN A 75 -3.43 10.23 -13.91
CA GLN A 75 -2.92 9.97 -15.25
C GLN A 75 -2.80 8.46 -15.46
N SER A 76 -3.93 7.81 -15.70
CA SER A 76 -3.86 6.45 -16.20
C SER A 76 -3.27 6.49 -17.61
N LEU A 77 -2.22 5.72 -17.87
CA LEU A 77 -1.55 5.54 -19.16
C LEU A 77 -2.50 5.11 -20.31
N LYS A 78 -3.72 4.78 -19.98
CA LYS A 78 -4.85 4.60 -20.91
C LYS A 78 -6.02 5.36 -20.30
N ALA A 79 -6.32 6.52 -20.85
CA ALA A 79 -7.50 7.30 -20.52
C ALA A 79 -8.75 6.41 -20.58
N THR A 80 -9.05 5.71 -19.52
CA THR A 80 -10.31 5.02 -19.33
C THR A 80 -11.32 6.09 -18.94
N PRO A 81 -12.29 6.42 -19.80
CA PRO A 81 -13.32 7.37 -19.45
C PRO A 81 -14.06 6.85 -18.21
N GLY A 82 -14.06 7.61 -17.13
CA GLY A 82 -14.82 7.30 -15.93
C GLY A 82 -14.02 7.02 -14.66
N VAL A 83 -12.69 7.26 -14.64
CA VAL A 83 -11.94 7.30 -13.38
C VAL A 83 -12.34 8.58 -12.63
N PRO A 84 -12.82 8.50 -11.38
CA PRO A 84 -13.21 9.67 -10.62
C PRO A 84 -11.98 10.54 -10.30
N LYS A 85 -12.17 11.86 -10.33
CA LYS A 85 -11.20 12.85 -9.92
C LYS A 85 -11.42 13.16 -8.44
N ASP A 86 -10.36 13.30 -7.66
CA ASP A 86 -10.45 13.65 -6.25
C ASP A 86 -10.25 15.17 -6.05
N LEU A 87 -11.20 15.79 -5.40
CA LEU A 87 -11.22 17.22 -5.11
C LEU A 87 -11.26 17.44 -3.60
N HIS A 88 -10.15 17.87 -3.02
CA HIS A 88 -10.02 18.07 -1.59
C HIS A 88 -10.12 19.54 -1.21
N TYR A 89 -10.79 19.78 -0.09
CA TYR A 89 -10.79 21.06 0.58
C TYR A 89 -10.12 20.93 1.94
N TRP A 90 -8.92 21.48 2.05
CA TRP A 90 -8.12 21.43 3.27
C TRP A 90 -8.32 22.69 4.11
N VAL A 91 -8.53 22.51 5.42
CA VAL A 91 -8.81 23.57 6.39
C VAL A 91 -7.70 23.61 7.44
N GLY A 92 -6.99 24.72 7.52
CA GLY A 92 -6.01 24.97 8.56
C GLY A 92 -6.64 25.14 9.93
N LYS A 93 -5.94 24.74 10.96
CA LYS A 93 -6.42 24.77 12.36
C LYS A 93 -6.81 26.16 12.85
N MET A 94 -6.16 27.18 12.32
CA MET A 94 -6.37 28.59 12.67
C MET A 94 -7.03 29.38 11.53
N ALA A 95 -7.62 28.72 10.54
CA ALA A 95 -8.32 29.37 9.44
C ALA A 95 -9.55 30.12 9.93
N ALA A 96 -9.78 31.31 9.37
CA ALA A 96 -10.91 32.15 9.75
C ALA A 96 -12.26 31.47 9.45
N PRO A 97 -13.30 31.64 10.31
CA PRO A 97 -14.62 31.05 10.10
C PRO A 97 -15.25 31.36 8.74
N GLY A 98 -15.06 32.57 8.23
CA GLY A 98 -15.54 32.99 6.91
C GLY A 98 -14.88 32.21 5.76
N ALA A 99 -13.59 31.88 5.88
CA ALA A 99 -12.88 31.02 4.94
C ALA A 99 -13.33 29.56 5.03
N GLN A 100 -13.77 29.09 6.19
CA GLN A 100 -14.25 27.71 6.36
C GLN A 100 -15.63 27.48 5.70
N GLY A 101 -16.44 28.52 5.50
CA GLY A 101 -17.76 28.43 4.88
C GLY A 101 -17.79 28.65 3.37
N ALA A 102 -16.73 29.22 2.81
CA ALA A 102 -16.61 29.52 1.37
C ALA A 102 -16.39 28.29 0.43
N PRO A 103 -15.94 27.11 0.90
CA PRO A 103 -15.56 26.01 0.05
C PRO A 103 -16.68 25.43 -0.80
N GLY A 104 -17.89 25.37 -0.29
CA GLY A 104 -18.99 24.74 -1.01
C GLY A 104 -19.26 25.34 -2.39
N SER A 105 -19.10 26.64 -2.55
CA SER A 105 -19.28 27.32 -3.84
C SER A 105 -18.09 27.06 -4.78
N PHE A 106 -16.85 27.11 -4.29
CA PHE A 106 -15.66 26.83 -5.12
C PHE A 106 -15.62 25.37 -5.60
N LEU A 107 -15.86 24.44 -4.71
CA LEU A 107 -15.89 23.02 -5.05
C LEU A 107 -17.00 22.73 -6.06
N GLN A 108 -18.17 23.33 -5.91
CA GLN A 108 -19.27 23.17 -6.84
C GLN A 108 -18.94 23.74 -8.23
N HIS A 109 -18.42 24.97 -8.32
CA HIS A 109 -18.02 25.56 -9.59
C HIS A 109 -16.90 24.77 -10.27
N LEU A 110 -15.92 24.31 -9.49
CA LEU A 110 -14.81 23.51 -10.02
C LEU A 110 -15.31 22.14 -10.51
N LYS A 111 -16.20 21.50 -9.78
CA LYS A 111 -16.87 20.26 -10.18
C LYS A 111 -17.62 20.41 -11.50
N GLU A 112 -18.39 21.50 -11.65
CA GLU A 112 -19.13 21.80 -12.88
C GLU A 112 -18.20 22.04 -14.07
N ALA A 113 -17.07 22.71 -13.84
CA ALA A 113 -16.07 22.97 -14.88
C ALA A 113 -15.28 21.73 -15.30
N LEU A 114 -14.95 20.86 -14.35
CA LEU A 114 -14.18 19.65 -14.60
C LEU A 114 -14.97 18.61 -15.40
N GLY A 115 -16.29 18.62 -15.29
CA GLY A 115 -17.15 17.59 -15.90
C GLY A 115 -16.77 16.17 -15.45
N GLY A 116 -17.71 15.23 -15.56
CA GLY A 116 -17.45 13.84 -15.23
C GLY A 116 -17.50 13.51 -13.73
N ALA A 117 -17.08 12.30 -13.38
CA ALA A 117 -17.12 11.78 -12.00
C ALA A 117 -16.09 12.51 -11.12
N THR A 118 -16.55 13.15 -10.06
CA THR A 118 -15.69 13.85 -9.08
C THR A 118 -16.11 13.51 -7.66
N VAL A 119 -15.15 13.04 -6.86
CA VAL A 119 -15.32 12.78 -5.42
C VAL A 119 -14.78 14.00 -4.66
N GLN A 120 -15.58 14.52 -3.74
CA GLN A 120 -15.19 15.68 -2.93
C GLN A 120 -14.87 15.25 -1.50
N HIS A 121 -13.74 15.73 -0.99
CA HIS A 121 -13.25 15.40 0.34
C HIS A 121 -13.05 16.65 1.17
N ARG A 122 -13.38 16.58 2.46
CA ARG A 122 -13.04 17.61 3.44
C ARG A 122 -11.88 17.12 4.28
N GLU A 123 -10.80 17.88 4.27
CA GLU A 123 -9.58 17.60 5.01
C GLU A 123 -9.38 18.63 6.12
N VAL A 124 -8.91 18.20 7.28
CA VAL A 124 -8.61 19.08 8.41
C VAL A 124 -7.18 18.86 8.85
N GLN A 125 -6.45 19.94 9.11
CA GLN A 125 -5.04 19.91 9.53
C GLN A 125 -4.80 18.88 10.64
N GLY A 126 -3.92 17.91 10.40
CA GLY A 126 -3.53 16.85 11.31
C GLY A 126 -4.49 15.65 11.34
N HIS A 127 -5.61 15.70 10.60
CA HIS A 127 -6.62 14.66 10.49
C HIS A 127 -6.99 14.35 9.03
N GLU A 128 -6.03 14.55 8.13
CA GLU A 128 -6.21 14.32 6.70
C GLU A 128 -6.49 12.85 6.42
N SER A 129 -7.28 12.61 5.36
CA SER A 129 -7.55 11.28 4.85
C SER A 129 -6.26 10.59 4.35
N ALA A 130 -6.28 9.27 4.29
CA ALA A 130 -5.19 8.50 3.70
C ALA A 130 -4.97 8.87 2.24
N CYS A 131 -6.06 9.13 1.49
CA CYS A 131 -6.03 9.58 0.10
C CYS A 131 -5.26 10.89 -0.04
N PHE A 132 -5.59 11.92 0.73
CA PHE A 132 -4.89 13.21 0.70
C PHE A 132 -3.40 13.07 1.02
N ARG A 133 -3.06 12.28 2.04
CA ARG A 133 -1.67 12.06 2.46
C ARG A 133 -0.84 11.34 1.40
N SER A 134 -1.44 10.46 0.60
CA SER A 134 -0.74 9.70 -0.43
C SER A 134 -0.16 10.56 -1.54
N TYR A 135 -0.70 11.76 -1.78
CA TYR A 135 -0.16 12.70 -2.78
C TYR A 135 1.17 13.31 -2.36
N PHE A 136 1.50 13.31 -1.08
CA PHE A 136 2.70 13.93 -0.51
C PHE A 136 3.67 12.87 0.01
N ARG A 137 4.34 12.17 -0.91
CA ARG A 137 5.28 11.07 -0.55
C ARG A 137 6.41 11.52 0.36
N SER A 138 6.92 12.74 0.16
CA SER A 138 7.94 13.35 1.03
C SER A 138 7.41 13.79 2.40
N GLY A 139 6.07 13.74 2.60
CA GLY A 139 5.40 14.21 3.81
C GLY A 139 4.76 15.58 3.69
N ILE A 140 3.89 15.89 4.64
CA ILE A 140 3.18 17.17 4.75
C ILE A 140 3.86 18.02 5.82
N ILE A 141 4.03 19.32 5.54
CA ILE A 141 4.66 20.28 6.45
C ILE A 141 3.62 21.32 6.85
N TYR A 142 3.26 21.35 8.12
CA TYR A 142 2.38 22.38 8.66
C TYR A 142 3.19 23.56 9.16
N ARG A 143 2.99 24.71 8.51
CA ARG A 143 3.64 25.96 8.82
C ARG A 143 2.82 26.79 9.81
N LYS A 144 3.48 27.38 10.79
CA LYS A 144 2.84 28.33 11.72
C LYS A 144 2.43 29.62 11.03
N GLY A 145 1.33 30.19 11.50
CA GLY A 145 0.85 31.51 11.03
C GLY A 145 0.21 31.46 9.66
N GLY A 146 0.43 32.51 8.86
CA GLY A 146 -0.09 32.66 7.52
C GLY A 146 0.91 33.37 6.63
N LEU A 147 0.67 33.31 5.34
CA LEU A 147 1.45 34.04 4.35
C LEU A 147 1.07 35.53 4.34
N ALA A 148 2.06 36.38 4.19
CA ALA A 148 1.81 37.80 3.94
C ALA A 148 1.24 38.02 2.52
N SER A 149 1.56 37.10 1.58
CA SER A 149 1.05 37.06 0.22
C SER A 149 1.13 35.64 -0.30
N ALA A 150 0.11 35.19 -1.00
CA ALA A 150 0.04 33.85 -1.59
C ALA A 150 1.17 33.56 -2.59
N LEU A 151 1.79 34.61 -3.15
CA LEU A 151 2.91 34.50 -4.09
C LEU A 151 4.25 34.18 -3.43
N LYS A 152 4.37 34.28 -2.09
CA LYS A 152 5.61 33.99 -1.32
C LYS A 152 5.51 32.69 -0.53
N HIS A 153 5.20 31.60 -1.18
CA HIS A 153 4.95 30.33 -0.52
C HIS A 153 6.17 29.68 0.13
N VAL A 154 7.30 29.68 -0.54
CA VAL A 154 8.57 29.16 -0.03
C VAL A 154 9.69 29.97 -0.66
N GLU A 155 10.48 30.64 0.16
CA GLU A 155 11.71 31.22 -0.30
C GLU A 155 12.77 30.11 -0.35
N THR A 156 13.21 29.75 -1.57
CA THR A 156 14.30 28.79 -1.78
C THR A 156 15.65 29.47 -1.53
N ASN A 157 16.62 28.70 -1.03
CA ASN A 157 17.98 29.17 -0.69
C ASN A 157 18.04 30.25 0.40
N VAL A 158 17.06 30.29 1.30
CA VAL A 158 17.15 31.12 2.51
C VAL A 158 17.89 30.35 3.59
N TYR A 159 19.07 30.83 3.95
CA TYR A 159 19.92 30.20 4.98
C TYR A 159 19.80 30.85 6.35
N ASN A 160 19.10 31.97 6.45
CA ASN A 160 18.87 32.69 7.69
C ASN A 160 17.53 32.28 8.31
N ILE A 161 17.42 31.03 8.73
CA ILE A 161 16.21 30.43 9.31
C ILE A 161 16.58 29.65 10.56
N GLN A 162 15.71 29.70 11.56
CA GLN A 162 15.77 28.86 12.75
C GLN A 162 14.36 28.39 13.06
N ARG A 163 14.13 27.08 12.91
CA ARG A 163 12.84 26.46 13.22
C ARG A 163 13.03 25.05 13.73
N LEU A 164 12.06 24.61 14.52
CA LEU A 164 11.98 23.25 15.00
C LEU A 164 10.74 22.57 14.42
N LEU A 165 10.93 21.47 13.73
CA LEU A 165 9.87 20.65 13.15
C LEU A 165 9.76 19.34 13.93
N ARG A 166 8.56 19.04 14.42
CA ARG A 166 8.26 17.74 15.01
C ARG A 166 7.68 16.82 13.94
N ILE A 167 8.36 15.71 13.68
CA ILE A 167 8.02 14.75 12.65
C ILE A 167 7.23 13.59 13.27
N ARG A 168 6.06 13.30 12.72
CA ARG A 168 5.15 12.24 13.14
C ARG A 168 4.59 11.51 11.94
N GLY A 169 4.09 10.30 12.21
CA GLY A 169 3.39 9.47 11.25
C GLY A 169 4.02 8.10 11.11
N GLY A 170 3.30 7.23 10.44
CA GLY A 170 3.77 5.93 9.97
C GLY A 170 4.23 6.05 8.52
N LYS A 171 3.54 5.38 7.59
CA LYS A 171 3.85 5.43 6.16
C LYS A 171 3.90 6.85 5.58
N HIS A 172 2.95 7.69 5.95
CA HIS A 172 2.91 9.09 5.56
C HIS A 172 3.31 9.96 6.77
N VAL A 173 4.47 10.60 6.65
CA VAL A 173 4.97 11.49 7.69
C VAL A 173 4.40 12.90 7.54
N SER A 174 4.24 13.58 8.66
CA SER A 174 3.94 15.01 8.71
C SER A 174 4.88 15.70 9.67
N ALA A 175 5.38 16.86 9.27
CA ALA A 175 6.19 17.72 10.10
C ALA A 175 5.35 18.91 10.57
N THR A 176 5.36 19.19 11.86
CA THR A 176 4.66 20.34 12.43
C THR A 176 5.68 21.29 13.03
N GLU A 177 5.64 22.54 12.62
CA GLU A 177 6.47 23.57 13.22
C GLU A 177 6.04 23.81 14.68
N VAL A 178 6.97 23.59 15.62
CA VAL A 178 6.74 23.71 17.06
C VAL A 178 7.56 24.86 17.65
N GLU A 179 7.43 25.11 18.94
CA GLU A 179 8.25 26.11 19.61
C GLU A 179 9.70 25.67 19.67
N LEU A 180 10.61 26.62 19.42
CA LEU A 180 12.06 26.39 19.44
C LEU A 180 12.54 26.30 20.90
N SER A 181 12.25 25.19 21.55
CA SER A 181 12.50 24.93 22.96
C SER A 181 12.54 23.43 23.23
N TRP A 182 13.36 23.00 24.23
CA TRP A 182 13.39 21.63 24.73
C TRP A 182 12.04 21.13 25.26
N HIS A 183 11.14 22.02 25.65
CA HIS A 183 9.76 21.62 26.06
C HIS A 183 8.94 21.01 24.93
N SER A 184 9.31 21.24 23.67
CA SER A 184 8.66 20.63 22.52
C SER A 184 9.05 19.17 22.29
N PHE A 185 10.19 18.72 22.86
CA PHE A 185 10.74 17.39 22.63
C PHE A 185 10.06 16.31 23.47
N ASN A 186 10.04 15.10 22.96
CA ASN A 186 9.60 13.92 23.67
C ASN A 186 10.39 12.67 23.20
N ASN A 187 10.28 11.58 23.93
CA ASN A 187 11.08 10.39 23.75
C ASN A 187 10.68 9.48 22.57
N SER A 188 9.58 9.77 21.85
CA SER A 188 9.03 8.86 20.84
C SER A 188 8.90 9.46 19.44
N ASP A 189 9.01 10.79 19.33
CA ASP A 189 8.94 11.49 18.04
C ASP A 189 10.35 11.79 17.51
N VAL A 190 10.43 12.13 16.23
CA VAL A 190 11.65 12.64 15.58
C VAL A 190 11.51 14.16 15.47
N PHE A 191 12.59 14.88 15.69
CA PHE A 191 12.62 16.33 15.57
C PHE A 191 13.69 16.76 14.60
N LEU A 192 13.39 17.79 13.80
CA LEU A 192 14.34 18.39 12.89
C LEU A 192 14.56 19.86 13.30
N LEU A 193 15.76 20.16 13.75
CA LEU A 193 16.23 21.52 13.97
C LEU A 193 16.85 22.02 12.66
N ASP A 194 16.17 22.95 12.00
CA ASP A 194 16.62 23.56 10.75
C ASP A 194 17.23 24.94 11.05
N LEU A 195 18.53 25.04 10.86
CA LEU A 195 19.35 26.23 11.07
C LEU A 195 19.81 26.87 9.74
N GLY A 196 19.18 26.48 8.64
CA GLY A 196 19.44 27.01 7.31
C GLY A 196 20.60 26.28 6.60
N ARG A 197 21.82 26.45 7.05
CA ARG A 197 22.99 25.76 6.47
C ARG A 197 23.20 24.37 7.06
N MET A 198 22.70 24.14 8.26
CA MET A 198 22.74 22.88 8.97
C MET A 198 21.33 22.45 9.37
N MET A 199 21.05 21.18 9.21
CA MET A 199 19.79 20.53 9.56
C MET A 199 20.10 19.35 10.47
N ILE A 200 19.71 19.43 11.75
CA ILE A 200 20.00 18.39 12.75
C ILE A 200 18.71 17.61 13.02
N GLN A 201 18.72 16.35 12.63
CA GLN A 201 17.65 15.42 12.99
C GLN A 201 17.98 14.79 14.35
N TRP A 202 17.14 15.04 15.33
CA TRP A 202 17.24 14.41 16.64
C TRP A 202 16.16 13.30 16.75
N ASN A 203 16.61 12.09 17.08
CA ASN A 203 15.74 10.93 17.17
C ASN A 203 15.43 10.62 18.62
N GLY A 204 14.13 10.62 18.99
CA GLY A 204 13.71 10.20 20.31
C GLY A 204 14.17 8.79 20.64
N PRO A 205 14.64 8.50 21.87
CA PRO A 205 15.19 7.19 22.26
C PRO A 205 14.22 6.00 22.04
N LYS A 206 12.90 6.29 22.00
CA LYS A 206 11.84 5.30 21.75
C LYS A 206 11.24 5.40 20.35
N ALA A 207 11.84 6.18 19.45
CA ALA A 207 11.40 6.25 18.07
C ALA A 207 11.76 4.94 17.32
N SER A 208 10.81 4.38 16.56
CA SER A 208 11.10 3.18 15.78
C SER A 208 12.06 3.46 14.64
N ALA A 209 12.83 2.45 14.21
CA ALA A 209 13.77 2.56 13.08
C ALA A 209 13.08 3.08 11.80
N ALA A 210 11.88 2.59 11.49
CA ALA A 210 11.07 3.08 10.37
C ALA A 210 10.75 4.58 10.47
N ARG A 211 10.44 5.09 11.69
CA ARG A 211 10.15 6.52 11.89
C ARG A 211 11.41 7.37 11.73
N LYS A 212 12.55 6.91 12.24
CA LYS A 212 13.84 7.56 12.08
C LYS A 212 14.22 7.68 10.59
N ALA A 213 14.13 6.58 9.85
CA ALA A 213 14.42 6.54 8.41
C ALA A 213 13.52 7.46 7.59
N ARG A 214 12.21 7.45 7.85
CA ARG A 214 11.25 8.34 7.17
C ARG A 214 11.45 9.81 7.55
N GLY A 215 11.84 10.09 8.80
CA GLY A 215 12.24 11.41 9.23
C GLY A 215 13.44 11.92 8.42
N LEU A 216 14.44 11.06 8.22
CA LEU A 216 15.64 11.40 7.45
C LEU A 216 15.28 11.64 5.97
N PHE A 217 14.40 10.83 5.38
CA PHE A 217 13.90 11.06 4.02
C PHE A 217 13.24 12.44 3.87
N LEU A 218 12.38 12.82 4.83
CA LEU A 218 11.78 14.16 4.86
C LEU A 218 12.84 15.26 5.02
N THR A 219 13.83 15.05 5.87
CA THR A 219 14.96 16.00 6.09
C THR A 219 15.74 16.22 4.79
N HIS A 220 16.10 15.15 4.08
CA HIS A 220 16.75 15.25 2.77
C HIS A 220 15.89 15.95 1.74
N SER A 221 14.60 15.61 1.68
CA SER A 221 13.65 16.30 0.78
C SER A 221 13.54 17.79 1.05
N LEU A 222 13.58 18.21 2.33
CA LEU A 222 13.62 19.63 2.70
C LEU A 222 14.95 20.29 2.29
N ARG A 223 16.08 19.64 2.54
CA ARG A 223 17.41 20.10 2.11
C ARG A 223 17.40 20.38 0.59
N ASP A 224 16.92 19.41 -0.19
CA ASP A 224 16.98 19.50 -1.66
C ASP A 224 16.03 20.57 -2.20
N ARG A 225 14.79 20.63 -1.70
CA ARG A 225 13.77 21.58 -2.19
C ARG A 225 13.97 23.01 -1.69
N GLU A 226 14.32 23.18 -0.40
CA GLU A 226 14.37 24.51 0.20
C GLU A 226 15.81 25.09 0.27
N ARG A 227 16.84 24.23 0.18
CA ARG A 227 18.26 24.61 0.29
C ARG A 227 19.09 24.26 -0.93
N GLY A 228 18.46 23.76 -2.01
CA GLY A 228 19.15 23.36 -3.24
C GLY A 228 20.26 22.32 -3.02
N GLY A 229 20.04 21.41 -2.06
CA GLY A 229 21.01 20.36 -1.71
C GLY A 229 22.23 20.81 -0.90
N ARG A 230 22.33 22.10 -0.53
CA ARG A 230 23.57 22.69 0.03
C ARG A 230 23.62 22.67 1.57
N ALA A 231 22.53 22.38 2.27
CA ALA A 231 22.55 22.29 3.71
C ALA A 231 23.15 20.94 4.15
N GLN A 232 23.96 20.99 5.19
CA GLN A 232 24.46 19.76 5.83
C GLN A 232 23.35 19.13 6.66
N VAL A 233 23.20 17.81 6.54
CA VAL A 233 22.27 17.02 7.37
C VAL A 233 23.08 16.19 8.34
N SER A 234 22.77 16.30 9.62
CA SER A 234 23.37 15.52 10.70
C SER A 234 22.29 14.86 11.54
N VAL A 235 22.62 13.71 12.15
CA VAL A 235 21.67 12.91 12.92
C VAL A 235 22.19 12.67 14.32
N VAL A 236 21.31 12.85 15.31
CA VAL A 236 21.53 12.50 16.72
C VAL A 236 20.66 11.30 17.05
N ASP A 237 21.27 10.11 17.07
CA ASP A 237 20.64 8.86 17.52
C ASP A 237 20.94 8.57 18.99
N ASP A 238 22.17 8.82 19.41
CA ASP A 238 22.63 8.78 20.80
C ASP A 238 23.22 10.14 21.18
N GLU A 239 22.69 10.76 22.22
CA GLU A 239 23.15 12.05 22.71
C GLU A 239 24.56 11.97 23.28
N ALA A 240 24.98 10.82 23.80
CA ALA A 240 26.30 10.63 24.36
C ALA A 240 27.41 10.52 23.30
N GLU A 241 27.06 10.01 22.12
CA GLU A 241 28.00 9.89 21.00
C GLU A 241 28.04 11.15 20.14
N ALA A 242 27.00 11.97 20.14
CA ALA A 242 26.84 13.15 19.28
C ALA A 242 27.05 14.47 20.10
N THR A 243 28.10 14.56 20.89
CA THR A 243 28.36 15.68 21.81
C THR A 243 28.35 17.02 21.10
N ASP A 244 29.07 17.13 19.97
CA ASP A 244 29.19 18.38 19.20
C ASP A 244 27.85 18.89 18.69
N LEU A 245 26.99 17.98 18.20
CA LEU A 245 25.63 18.31 17.73
C LEU A 245 24.74 18.71 18.91
N MET A 246 24.92 18.07 20.07
CA MET A 246 24.16 18.44 21.27
C MET A 246 24.58 19.81 21.80
N GLU A 247 25.85 20.20 21.72
CA GLU A 247 26.28 21.54 22.06
C GLU A 247 25.64 22.60 21.15
N ILE A 248 25.56 22.35 19.84
CA ILE A 248 24.86 23.23 18.89
C ILE A 248 23.38 23.33 19.26
N MET A 249 22.75 22.20 19.55
CA MET A 249 21.35 22.17 19.96
C MET A 249 21.11 22.94 21.25
N GLU A 250 21.99 22.80 22.26
CA GLU A 250 21.90 23.55 23.51
C GLU A 250 22.16 25.06 23.30
N ALA A 251 23.06 25.42 22.42
CA ALA A 251 23.29 26.84 22.07
C ALA A 251 22.02 27.49 21.46
N VAL A 252 21.22 26.74 20.68
CA VAL A 252 20.03 27.27 20.05
C VAL A 252 18.77 27.15 20.93
N LEU A 253 18.59 26.03 21.59
CA LEU A 253 17.39 25.71 22.39
C LEU A 253 17.48 26.13 23.85
N GLY A 254 18.69 26.50 24.31
CA GLY A 254 19.02 26.68 25.72
C GLY A 254 19.37 25.35 26.41
N ARG A 255 19.94 25.44 27.62
CA ARG A 255 20.27 24.23 28.38
C ARG A 255 19.04 23.44 28.76
N ARG A 256 19.04 22.12 28.53
CA ARG A 256 17.93 21.25 28.89
C ARG A 256 17.82 21.12 30.42
N VAL A 257 16.64 21.43 30.96
CA VAL A 257 16.31 21.26 32.37
C VAL A 257 15.25 20.17 32.49
N GLY A 258 15.58 19.07 33.13
CA GLY A 258 14.65 17.95 33.38
C GLY A 258 14.70 16.83 32.33
N SER A 259 13.86 15.79 32.55
CA SER A 259 13.75 14.65 31.67
C SER A 259 12.76 14.91 30.52
N LEU A 260 12.94 14.21 29.40
CA LEU A 260 12.04 14.26 28.25
C LEU A 260 10.64 13.73 28.62
N HIS A 261 9.61 14.42 28.15
CA HIS A 261 8.23 14.01 28.36
C HIS A 261 7.92 12.72 27.57
N ALA A 262 7.03 11.89 28.11
CA ALA A 262 6.43 10.81 27.33
C ALA A 262 5.54 11.41 26.22
N ALA A 263 5.59 10.86 25.03
CA ALA A 263 4.67 11.26 23.96
C ALA A 263 3.24 10.98 24.38
N MET A 264 2.35 11.96 24.19
CA MET A 264 0.91 11.72 24.39
C MET A 264 0.42 10.70 23.37
N PRO A 265 -0.22 9.59 23.79
CA PRO A 265 -0.76 8.61 22.87
C PRO A 265 -1.81 9.25 21.99
N SER A 266 -1.69 9.10 20.70
CA SER A 266 -2.74 9.46 19.75
C SER A 266 -3.94 8.55 20.01
N LYS A 267 -5.12 9.12 20.30
CA LYS A 267 -6.37 8.37 20.34
C LYS A 267 -6.66 7.85 18.91
N ARG A 268 -6.25 6.62 18.61
CA ARG A 268 -6.56 5.96 17.34
C ARG A 268 -7.85 5.17 17.51
N MET A 269 -8.74 5.30 16.52
CA MET A 269 -9.97 4.52 16.44
C MET A 269 -9.61 3.07 16.11
N ASN A 270 -10.12 2.12 16.87
CA ASN A 270 -9.85 0.70 16.65
C ASN A 270 -10.63 0.17 15.43
N GLN A 271 -10.25 -1.01 14.95
CA GLN A 271 -10.85 -1.62 13.76
C GLN A 271 -12.33 -1.98 13.97
N LEU A 272 -12.72 -2.35 15.20
CA LEU A 272 -14.13 -2.62 15.55
C LEU A 272 -15.02 -1.39 15.39
N GLN A 273 -14.52 -0.18 15.75
CA GLN A 273 -15.27 1.06 15.52
C GLN A 273 -15.43 1.36 14.03
N LYS A 274 -14.42 1.08 13.22
CA LYS A 274 -14.49 1.21 11.76
C LYS A 274 -15.45 0.22 11.10
N ALA A 275 -15.69 -0.92 11.74
CA ALA A 275 -16.64 -1.94 11.28
C ALA A 275 -18.11 -1.56 11.55
N ASN A 276 -18.35 -0.59 12.45
CA ASN A 276 -19.69 -0.14 12.79
C ASN A 276 -20.23 0.83 11.72
N VAL A 277 -20.93 0.30 10.73
CA VAL A 277 -21.42 1.05 9.58
C VAL A 277 -22.95 1.11 9.59
N HIS A 278 -23.48 2.32 9.44
CA HIS A 278 -24.92 2.60 9.40
C HIS A 278 -25.27 3.41 8.15
N LEU A 279 -26.37 3.05 7.49
CA LEU A 279 -26.88 3.75 6.31
C LEU A 279 -28.14 4.54 6.67
N TYR A 280 -28.12 5.83 6.34
CA TYR A 280 -29.24 6.75 6.57
C TYR A 280 -29.75 7.32 5.25
N GLN A 281 -31.06 7.36 5.08
CA GLN A 281 -31.70 8.07 3.98
C GLN A 281 -31.97 9.52 4.39
N VAL A 282 -31.68 10.44 3.50
CA VAL A 282 -32.01 11.86 3.67
C VAL A 282 -33.35 12.14 3.01
N CYS A 283 -34.39 12.36 3.81
CA CYS A 283 -35.73 12.64 3.33
C CYS A 283 -36.10 14.10 3.59
N GLN A 284 -36.76 14.75 2.61
CA GLN A 284 -37.35 16.05 2.81
C GLN A 284 -38.81 15.88 3.31
N LYS A 285 -39.04 16.15 4.59
CA LYS A 285 -40.39 16.23 5.16
C LYS A 285 -40.72 17.70 5.44
N SER A 286 -41.61 18.30 4.62
CA SER A 286 -42.02 19.71 4.71
C SER A 286 -40.81 20.65 4.42
N LYS A 287 -40.40 21.49 5.38
CA LYS A 287 -39.22 22.37 5.29
C LYS A 287 -37.97 21.82 5.95
N ASP A 288 -38.12 20.74 6.73
CA ASP A 288 -37.02 20.13 7.48
C ASP A 288 -36.55 18.85 6.80
N LEU A 289 -35.22 18.70 6.78
CA LEU A 289 -34.56 17.50 6.29
C LEU A 289 -34.43 16.50 7.45
N VAL A 290 -35.10 15.38 7.33
CA VAL A 290 -35.07 14.29 8.30
C VAL A 290 -34.14 13.21 7.81
N VAL A 291 -33.27 12.76 8.69
CA VAL A 291 -32.36 11.63 8.44
C VAL A 291 -32.95 10.40 9.09
N GLN A 292 -33.27 9.40 8.29
CA GLN A 292 -33.85 8.13 8.75
C GLN A 292 -32.86 7.01 8.58
N GLU A 293 -32.57 6.28 9.64
CA GLU A 293 -31.75 5.07 9.56
C GLU A 293 -32.46 3.97 8.80
N LEU A 294 -31.80 3.40 7.79
CA LEU A 294 -32.35 2.35 6.96
C LEU A 294 -31.86 0.96 7.35
N SER A 295 -30.54 0.82 7.52
CA SER A 295 -29.92 -0.47 7.70
C SER A 295 -28.54 -0.37 8.37
N THR A 296 -28.16 -1.49 8.98
CA THR A 296 -26.81 -1.76 9.49
C THR A 296 -26.15 -2.84 8.63
N CYS A 297 -24.83 -3.02 8.77
CA CYS A 297 -24.09 -4.04 8.02
C CYS A 297 -24.62 -5.46 8.21
N PRO A 298 -24.50 -6.32 7.18
CA PRO A 298 -23.89 -6.05 5.88
C PRO A 298 -24.84 -5.33 4.90
N LEU A 299 -24.35 -4.26 4.28
CA LEU A 299 -25.12 -3.46 3.32
C LEU A 299 -25.11 -4.10 1.93
N THR A 300 -26.18 -3.84 1.15
CA THR A 300 -26.29 -4.21 -0.26
C THR A 300 -26.53 -2.98 -1.13
N GLN A 301 -26.08 -3.00 -2.37
CA GLN A 301 -26.18 -1.86 -3.29
C GLN A 301 -27.64 -1.49 -3.58
N ASP A 302 -28.57 -2.45 -3.56
CA ASP A 302 -29.99 -2.24 -3.82
C ASP A 302 -30.67 -1.27 -2.82
N LEU A 303 -30.03 -1.00 -1.69
CA LEU A 303 -30.51 -0.01 -0.72
C LEU A 303 -30.35 1.44 -1.24
N LEU A 304 -29.51 1.67 -2.24
CA LEU A 304 -29.24 2.99 -2.82
C LEU A 304 -30.14 3.23 -4.04
N GLN A 305 -31.04 4.18 -3.94
CA GLN A 305 -31.97 4.57 -5.00
C GLN A 305 -31.51 5.87 -5.67
N GLU A 306 -31.63 5.95 -7.00
CA GLU A 306 -31.14 7.07 -7.81
C GLU A 306 -31.81 8.43 -7.50
N GLU A 307 -33.00 8.42 -6.90
CA GLU A 307 -33.79 9.60 -6.59
C GLU A 307 -33.40 10.25 -5.26
N ASN A 308 -32.63 9.54 -4.42
CA ASN A 308 -32.39 9.92 -3.02
C ASN A 308 -30.92 10.26 -2.78
N CYS A 309 -30.67 10.94 -1.64
CA CYS A 309 -29.35 11.11 -1.06
C CYS A 309 -29.23 10.25 0.21
N TYR A 310 -28.05 9.71 0.45
CA TYR A 310 -27.77 8.86 1.62
C TYR A 310 -26.55 9.36 2.37
N ILE A 311 -26.57 9.17 3.68
CA ILE A 311 -25.41 9.32 4.55
C ILE A 311 -25.03 7.93 5.03
N LEU A 312 -23.79 7.54 4.79
CA LEU A 312 -23.22 6.32 5.32
C LEU A 312 -22.19 6.70 6.38
N ASP A 313 -22.49 6.29 7.62
CA ASP A 313 -21.69 6.56 8.81
C ASP A 313 -20.82 5.34 9.12
N GLN A 314 -19.52 5.48 9.06
CA GLN A 314 -18.56 4.45 9.46
C GLN A 314 -18.12 4.69 10.91
N GLY A 315 -19.08 4.60 11.86
CA GLY A 315 -18.80 4.69 13.29
C GLY A 315 -18.11 5.98 13.73
N GLY A 316 -18.36 7.10 13.05
CA GLY A 316 -17.69 8.37 13.30
C GLY A 316 -16.25 8.47 12.78
N PHE A 317 -15.72 7.40 12.19
CA PHE A 317 -14.40 7.43 11.53
C PHE A 317 -14.45 8.22 10.24
N LYS A 318 -15.46 7.96 9.41
CA LYS A 318 -15.67 8.63 8.12
C LYS A 318 -17.16 8.70 7.83
N ILE A 319 -17.59 9.81 7.25
CA ILE A 319 -18.95 10.02 6.79
C ILE A 319 -18.91 10.10 5.25
N TYR A 320 -19.67 9.25 4.61
CA TYR A 320 -19.88 9.30 3.18
C TYR A 320 -21.25 9.89 2.88
N VAL A 321 -21.33 10.74 1.87
CA VAL A 321 -22.59 11.25 1.33
C VAL A 321 -22.70 10.82 -0.12
N TRP A 322 -23.60 9.89 -0.37
CA TRP A 322 -23.89 9.41 -1.70
C TRP A 322 -25.09 10.17 -2.27
N GLN A 323 -24.99 10.66 -3.50
CA GLN A 323 -25.97 11.48 -4.18
C GLN A 323 -26.48 10.76 -5.41
N GLY A 324 -27.76 10.36 -5.39
CA GLY A 324 -28.39 9.74 -6.54
C GLY A 324 -28.40 10.69 -7.76
N ARG A 325 -28.28 10.14 -8.95
CA ARG A 325 -28.21 10.92 -10.20
C ARG A 325 -29.49 11.72 -10.48
N ARG A 326 -30.63 11.30 -9.92
CA ARG A 326 -31.94 11.95 -10.04
C ARG A 326 -32.30 12.81 -8.83
N ALA A 327 -31.44 12.87 -7.82
CA ALA A 327 -31.65 13.73 -6.67
C ALA A 327 -31.65 15.22 -7.07
N SER A 328 -32.43 16.05 -6.36
CA SER A 328 -32.57 17.48 -6.68
C SER A 328 -31.25 18.25 -6.52
N LEU A 329 -31.05 19.30 -7.32
CA LEU A 329 -29.88 20.17 -7.22
C LEU A 329 -29.72 20.83 -5.84
N GLN A 330 -30.84 21.15 -5.15
CA GLN A 330 -30.82 21.66 -3.80
C GLN A 330 -30.29 20.62 -2.80
N GLU A 331 -30.64 19.37 -2.99
CA GLU A 331 -30.14 18.27 -2.17
C GLU A 331 -28.66 18.04 -2.37
N ARG A 332 -28.15 18.09 -3.60
CA ARG A 332 -26.73 17.92 -3.92
C ARG A 332 -25.89 19.08 -3.39
N GLY A 333 -26.31 20.35 -3.61
CA GLY A 333 -25.57 21.52 -3.19
C GLY A 333 -25.39 21.69 -1.67
N ALA A 334 -26.22 21.00 -0.89
CA ALA A 334 -26.16 21.06 0.57
C ALA A 334 -25.42 19.87 1.22
N ALA A 335 -24.82 18.96 0.43
CA ALA A 335 -24.25 17.69 0.92
C ALA A 335 -23.24 17.85 2.06
N PHE A 336 -22.23 18.71 1.89
CA PHE A 336 -21.25 18.96 2.95
C PHE A 336 -21.88 19.53 4.23
N ARG A 337 -22.79 20.47 4.07
CA ARG A 337 -23.48 21.08 5.22
C ARG A 337 -24.28 20.03 6.00
N ARG A 338 -24.94 19.11 5.30
CA ARG A 338 -25.68 18.00 5.92
C ARG A 338 -24.75 17.07 6.66
N ALA A 339 -23.61 16.70 6.06
CA ALA A 339 -22.61 15.88 6.72
C ALA A 339 -22.08 16.53 8.00
N LEU A 340 -21.80 17.83 7.97
CA LEU A 340 -21.34 18.57 9.16
C LEU A 340 -22.42 18.65 10.23
N ASN A 341 -23.68 18.90 9.86
CA ASN A 341 -24.80 18.90 10.78
C ASN A 341 -25.02 17.50 11.39
N PHE A 342 -24.86 16.44 10.60
CA PHE A 342 -24.93 15.05 11.07
C PHE A 342 -23.82 14.74 12.08
N ILE A 343 -22.58 15.14 11.78
CA ILE A 343 -21.43 15.01 12.69
C ILE A 343 -21.70 15.69 14.02
N GLN A 344 -22.24 16.92 13.98
CA GLN A 344 -22.59 17.68 15.18
C GLN A 344 -23.73 17.01 15.97
N ALA A 345 -24.78 16.56 15.29
CA ALA A 345 -25.92 15.89 15.90
C ALA A 345 -25.55 14.56 16.58
N LYS A 346 -24.59 13.83 16.01
CA LYS A 346 -24.04 12.57 16.58
C LYS A 346 -22.99 12.82 17.66
N GLY A 347 -22.56 14.06 17.88
CA GLY A 347 -21.48 14.38 18.82
C GLY A 347 -20.11 13.88 18.38
N TYR A 348 -19.91 13.65 17.10
CA TYR A 348 -18.63 13.24 16.55
C TYR A 348 -17.64 14.40 16.52
N PRO A 349 -16.33 14.12 16.51
CA PRO A 349 -15.32 15.17 16.39
C PRO A 349 -15.51 16.02 15.12
N SER A 350 -15.33 17.33 15.23
CA SER A 350 -15.49 18.25 14.09
C SER A 350 -14.52 17.99 12.93
N TYR A 351 -13.45 17.25 13.19
CA TYR A 351 -12.46 16.80 12.20
C TYR A 351 -12.79 15.45 11.55
N THR A 352 -13.93 14.83 11.85
CA THR A 352 -14.37 13.60 11.17
C THR A 352 -14.34 13.80 9.66
N SER A 353 -13.69 12.89 8.95
CA SER A 353 -13.53 12.95 7.49
C SER A 353 -14.87 12.84 6.78
N VAL A 354 -15.07 13.67 5.77
CA VAL A 354 -16.29 13.68 4.95
C VAL A 354 -15.90 13.47 3.49
N GLU A 355 -16.60 12.54 2.84
CA GLU A 355 -16.47 12.25 1.42
C GLU A 355 -17.84 12.36 0.76
N VAL A 356 -17.96 13.17 -0.29
CA VAL A 356 -19.20 13.36 -1.05
C VAL A 356 -19.00 12.88 -2.47
N MET A 357 -19.89 12.00 -2.95
CA MET A 357 -19.80 11.39 -4.26
C MET A 357 -21.17 11.31 -4.94
N ASP A 358 -21.14 11.29 -6.26
CA ASP A 358 -22.32 11.05 -7.08
C ASP A 358 -22.45 9.56 -7.43
N ASP A 359 -23.67 9.14 -7.73
CA ASP A 359 -23.96 7.83 -8.32
C ASP A 359 -23.13 7.60 -9.59
N GLY A 360 -22.33 6.53 -9.59
CA GLY A 360 -21.37 6.19 -10.63
C GLY A 360 -19.97 6.76 -10.44
N ALA A 361 -19.72 7.53 -9.34
CA ALA A 361 -18.40 8.06 -8.97
C ALA A 361 -17.91 7.56 -7.62
N GLU A 362 -18.40 6.41 -7.17
CA GLU A 362 -18.08 5.86 -5.86
C GLU A 362 -16.63 5.47 -5.74
N SER A 363 -16.01 5.87 -4.63
CA SER A 363 -14.66 5.47 -4.28
C SER A 363 -14.56 3.97 -3.94
N ALA A 364 -13.38 3.39 -4.09
CA ALA A 364 -13.12 2.01 -3.68
C ALA A 364 -13.45 1.78 -2.20
N GLY A 365 -13.13 2.74 -1.34
CA GLY A 365 -13.43 2.70 0.08
C GLY A 365 -14.92 2.61 0.39
N PHE A 366 -15.74 3.32 -0.35
CA PHE A 366 -17.20 3.26 -0.21
C PHE A 366 -17.75 1.92 -0.70
N LYS A 367 -17.37 1.49 -1.90
CA LYS A 367 -17.85 0.22 -2.52
C LYS A 367 -17.57 -0.99 -1.64
N GLN A 368 -16.41 -1.03 -0.98
CA GLN A 368 -16.03 -2.15 -0.12
C GLN A 368 -16.78 -2.22 1.22
N LEU A 369 -17.61 -1.22 1.57
CA LEU A 369 -18.51 -1.30 2.72
C LEU A 369 -19.77 -2.12 2.42
N PHE A 370 -20.00 -2.48 1.16
CA PHE A 370 -21.13 -3.26 0.70
C PHE A 370 -20.71 -4.71 0.43
N ARG A 371 -21.60 -5.65 0.72
CA ARG A 371 -21.36 -7.09 0.54
C ARG A 371 -21.07 -7.46 -0.91
N SER A 372 -21.77 -6.78 -1.85
CA SER A 372 -21.56 -6.90 -3.27
C SER A 372 -21.81 -5.55 -3.93
N TRP A 373 -20.98 -5.22 -4.90
CA TRP A 373 -21.13 -4.03 -5.72
C TRP A 373 -21.08 -4.42 -7.19
N SER A 374 -22.21 -4.34 -7.87
CA SER A 374 -22.27 -4.55 -9.31
C SER A 374 -21.95 -3.25 -10.01
N GLY A 375 -20.79 -3.17 -10.63
CA GLY A 375 -20.48 -2.06 -11.54
C GLY A 375 -21.54 -2.02 -12.63
N GLN A 376 -22.16 -0.86 -12.90
CA GLN A 376 -23.05 -0.70 -14.04
C GLN A 376 -22.31 -1.19 -15.29
N GLN A 377 -22.80 -2.29 -15.85
CA GLN A 377 -22.47 -2.89 -17.13
C GLN A 377 -21.54 -2.05 -18.02
N ARG A 378 -20.28 -1.91 -17.65
CA ARG A 378 -19.25 -1.99 -18.67
C ARG A 378 -19.22 -3.47 -19.02
N LYS A 379 -19.84 -3.80 -20.13
CA LYS A 379 -19.60 -5.04 -20.85
C LYS A 379 -18.08 -5.11 -21.08
N ASN A 380 -17.34 -5.52 -20.08
CA ASN A 380 -16.01 -6.04 -20.25
C ASN A 380 -16.21 -7.36 -21.00
N LYS A 381 -16.21 -7.25 -22.33
CA LYS A 381 -16.15 -8.40 -23.23
C LYS A 381 -14.98 -9.34 -22.88
N ASN A 382 -14.07 -8.92 -22.01
CA ASN A 382 -12.91 -9.68 -21.59
C ASN A 382 -13.20 -10.65 -20.43
N LEU A 383 -14.21 -10.40 -19.56
CA LEU A 383 -14.52 -11.36 -18.49
C LEU A 383 -15.47 -12.48 -18.93
N SER A 384 -16.33 -12.26 -19.93
CA SER A 384 -17.05 -13.41 -20.54
C SER A 384 -16.13 -14.35 -21.34
N GLY A 385 -14.86 -13.98 -21.50
CA GLY A 385 -13.78 -14.81 -22.04
C GLY A 385 -13.05 -15.65 -20.99
N MET A 386 -13.20 -15.38 -19.69
CA MET A 386 -12.48 -16.14 -18.67
C MET A 386 -12.80 -17.63 -18.69
N GLY A 387 -14.06 -17.99 -18.87
CA GLY A 387 -14.44 -19.40 -19.08
C GLY A 387 -13.86 -20.02 -20.35
N LYS A 388 -13.44 -19.22 -21.33
CA LYS A 388 -12.77 -19.66 -22.55
C LYS A 388 -11.23 -19.58 -22.46
N LEU A 389 -10.69 -18.78 -21.55
CA LEU A 389 -9.23 -18.67 -21.34
C LEU A 389 -8.66 -19.96 -20.70
N PHE A 390 -9.42 -20.64 -19.86
CA PHE A 390 -9.02 -21.93 -19.29
C PHE A 390 -9.06 -23.08 -20.29
N GLN A 391 -9.80 -22.95 -21.40
CA GLN A 391 -9.77 -23.92 -22.50
C GLN A 391 -8.54 -23.81 -23.41
N VAL A 392 -7.79 -22.71 -23.31
CA VAL A 392 -6.50 -22.53 -23.96
C VAL A 392 -5.42 -22.88 -22.95
N LYS A 393 -4.54 -23.81 -23.27
CA LYS A 393 -3.39 -24.16 -22.43
C LYS A 393 -2.69 -22.88 -21.96
N LEU A 394 -2.64 -22.68 -20.64
CA LEU A 394 -2.04 -21.50 -20.05
C LEU A 394 -0.56 -21.44 -20.47
N ASP A 395 -0.18 -20.31 -21.02
CA ASP A 395 1.20 -20.06 -21.46
C ASP A 395 1.99 -19.46 -20.27
N VAL A 396 2.90 -20.27 -19.71
CA VAL A 396 3.78 -19.86 -18.60
C VAL A 396 4.55 -18.57 -18.93
N GLY A 397 5.03 -18.44 -20.18
CA GLY A 397 5.73 -17.23 -20.61
C GLY A 397 4.87 -15.98 -20.48
N LYS A 398 3.56 -16.07 -20.78
CA LYS A 398 2.62 -14.96 -20.60
C LYS A 398 2.35 -14.65 -19.14
N LEU A 399 2.15 -15.66 -18.29
CA LEU A 399 1.95 -15.46 -16.87
C LEU A 399 3.16 -14.80 -16.20
N HIS A 400 4.36 -15.18 -16.59
CA HIS A 400 5.59 -14.60 -16.04
C HIS A 400 5.88 -13.20 -16.55
N SER A 401 5.56 -12.91 -17.81
CA SER A 401 5.76 -11.60 -18.45
C SER A 401 4.65 -10.60 -18.14
N GLN A 402 3.45 -11.09 -17.78
CA GLN A 402 2.27 -10.28 -17.46
C GLN A 402 1.77 -10.62 -16.05
N PRO A 403 2.40 -10.11 -14.99
CA PRO A 403 1.99 -10.41 -13.61
C PRO A 403 0.54 -10.00 -13.30
N GLU A 404 -0.01 -8.99 -13.99
CA GLU A 404 -1.41 -8.59 -13.90
C GLU A 404 -2.35 -9.74 -14.27
N LEU A 405 -2.02 -10.49 -15.31
CA LEU A 405 -2.78 -11.68 -15.72
C LEU A 405 -2.67 -12.78 -14.66
N ALA A 406 -1.47 -13.01 -14.12
CA ALA A 406 -1.25 -13.96 -13.04
C ALA A 406 -2.06 -13.63 -11.78
N ALA A 407 -2.10 -12.35 -11.40
CA ALA A 407 -2.90 -11.85 -10.27
C ALA A 407 -4.41 -12.02 -10.51
N GLN A 408 -4.92 -11.67 -11.69
CA GLN A 408 -6.33 -11.80 -12.04
C GLN A 408 -6.79 -13.26 -12.08
N LEU A 409 -5.96 -14.16 -12.62
CA LEU A 409 -6.24 -15.59 -12.69
C LEU A 409 -5.93 -16.32 -11.38
N ARG A 410 -5.19 -15.69 -10.48
CA ARG A 410 -4.65 -16.28 -9.23
C ARG A 410 -3.79 -17.52 -9.52
N MET A 411 -2.96 -17.40 -10.56
CA MET A 411 -2.08 -18.45 -11.07
C MET A 411 -0.64 -17.97 -11.07
N VAL A 412 0.27 -18.66 -10.35
CA VAL A 412 1.69 -18.32 -10.36
C VAL A 412 2.39 -18.81 -11.63
N ASP A 413 1.90 -19.94 -12.18
CA ASP A 413 2.31 -20.52 -13.45
C ASP A 413 1.18 -21.44 -13.98
N ASP A 414 1.49 -22.41 -14.85
CA ASP A 414 0.53 -23.38 -15.41
C ASP A 414 0.35 -24.64 -14.54
N ALA A 415 0.78 -24.63 -13.30
CA ALA A 415 0.77 -25.75 -12.36
C ALA A 415 1.54 -27.01 -12.83
N SER A 416 2.54 -26.84 -13.70
CA SER A 416 3.39 -27.94 -14.18
C SER A 416 4.62 -28.23 -13.29
N GLY A 417 4.79 -27.50 -12.21
CA GLY A 417 5.91 -27.64 -11.26
C GLY A 417 5.88 -28.92 -10.45
N SER A 418 6.85 -29.11 -9.58
CA SER A 418 6.94 -30.29 -8.72
C SER A 418 6.15 -30.10 -7.42
N VAL A 419 5.46 -31.16 -6.99
CA VAL A 419 4.60 -31.16 -5.80
C VAL A 419 5.11 -32.14 -4.77
N GLN A 420 5.17 -31.72 -3.50
CA GLN A 420 5.41 -32.57 -2.35
C GLN A 420 4.27 -32.37 -1.34
N ILE A 421 3.73 -33.47 -0.78
CA ILE A 421 2.58 -33.40 0.12
C ILE A 421 2.89 -34.12 1.42
N TRP A 422 2.56 -33.49 2.54
CA TRP A 422 2.61 -34.08 3.87
C TRP A 422 1.26 -33.94 4.56
N CYS A 423 0.83 -34.97 5.25
CA CYS A 423 -0.29 -34.93 6.17
C CYS A 423 0.24 -34.69 7.58
N ILE A 424 -0.43 -33.86 8.36
CA ILE A 424 -0.10 -33.66 9.79
C ILE A 424 -0.74 -34.77 10.60
N GLN A 425 0.09 -35.57 11.26
CA GLN A 425 -0.34 -36.66 12.13
C GLN A 425 0.50 -36.62 13.42
N ASP A 426 -0.13 -36.73 14.58
CA ASP A 426 0.54 -36.68 15.88
C ASP A 426 1.54 -35.52 16.01
N SER A 427 1.16 -34.35 15.55
CA SER A 427 1.94 -33.09 15.52
C SER A 427 3.14 -33.07 14.56
N HIS A 428 3.37 -34.13 13.79
CA HIS A 428 4.46 -34.23 12.82
C HIS A 428 3.97 -34.37 11.39
N ARG A 429 4.75 -33.86 10.44
CA ARG A 429 4.48 -34.02 9.01
C ARG A 429 4.87 -35.44 8.54
N GLN A 430 3.92 -36.15 7.96
CA GLN A 430 4.12 -37.45 7.34
C GLN A 430 3.99 -37.36 5.83
N PRO A 431 4.97 -37.78 5.01
CA PRO A 431 4.86 -37.72 3.57
C PRO A 431 3.71 -38.58 3.06
N VAL A 432 2.94 -38.03 2.12
CA VAL A 432 1.85 -38.73 1.43
C VAL A 432 2.40 -39.49 0.23
N ASP A 433 1.99 -40.76 0.06
CA ASP A 433 2.34 -41.55 -1.12
C ASP A 433 1.97 -40.81 -2.41
N PRO A 434 2.86 -40.68 -3.40
CA PRO A 434 2.56 -40.02 -4.68
C PRO A 434 1.31 -40.54 -5.40
N LYS A 435 0.98 -41.82 -5.22
CA LYS A 435 -0.26 -42.40 -5.76
C LYS A 435 -1.55 -41.89 -5.10
N ARG A 436 -1.42 -41.23 -3.98
CA ARG A 436 -2.52 -40.62 -3.21
C ARG A 436 -2.47 -39.10 -3.23
N HIS A 437 -1.60 -38.51 -4.03
CA HIS A 437 -1.61 -37.08 -4.23
C HIS A 437 -2.99 -36.65 -4.78
N GLY A 438 -3.55 -35.57 -4.25
CA GLY A 438 -4.90 -35.12 -4.56
C GLY A 438 -6.02 -35.75 -3.69
N GLN A 439 -5.72 -36.73 -2.83
CA GLN A 439 -6.70 -37.27 -1.90
C GLN A 439 -6.49 -36.63 -0.52
N LEU A 440 -7.38 -35.73 -0.13
CA LEU A 440 -7.36 -35.01 1.14
C LEU A 440 -8.54 -35.44 2.02
N CYS A 441 -8.44 -35.20 3.32
CA CYS A 441 -9.46 -35.56 4.29
C CYS A 441 -9.91 -34.33 5.10
N ALA A 442 -11.22 -34.15 5.29
CA ALA A 442 -11.82 -33.01 5.97
C ALA A 442 -11.46 -32.93 7.48
N ASP A 443 -11.05 -34.04 8.10
CA ASP A 443 -10.63 -34.14 9.49
C ASP A 443 -9.11 -33.90 9.69
N SER A 444 -8.38 -33.55 8.63
CA SER A 444 -6.92 -33.53 8.65
C SER A 444 -6.38 -32.21 8.09
N CYS A 445 -5.09 -31.95 8.36
CA CYS A 445 -4.34 -30.82 7.81
C CYS A 445 -3.21 -31.30 6.91
N TYR A 446 -2.94 -30.57 5.85
CA TYR A 446 -1.90 -30.91 4.87
C TYR A 446 -0.99 -29.73 4.55
N LEU A 447 0.30 -30.04 4.37
CA LEU A 447 1.28 -29.14 3.74
C LEU A 447 1.48 -29.60 2.31
N VAL A 448 1.28 -28.68 1.35
CA VAL A 448 1.50 -28.92 -0.08
C VAL A 448 2.55 -27.93 -0.56
N LEU A 449 3.76 -28.41 -0.79
CA LEU A 449 4.86 -27.60 -1.32
C LEU A 449 4.89 -27.72 -2.83
N TYR A 450 4.67 -26.61 -3.49
CA TYR A 450 4.79 -26.46 -4.94
C TYR A 450 6.09 -25.73 -5.28
N THR A 451 6.88 -26.31 -6.19
CA THR A 451 8.17 -25.75 -6.63
C THR A 451 8.13 -25.49 -8.12
N TYR A 452 8.42 -24.26 -8.53
CA TYR A 452 8.42 -23.83 -9.91
C TYR A 452 9.64 -22.97 -10.26
N ARG A 453 9.84 -22.70 -11.54
CA ARG A 453 10.95 -21.86 -12.02
C ARG A 453 10.39 -20.59 -12.66
N ARG A 454 10.96 -19.44 -12.27
CA ARG A 454 10.66 -18.15 -12.86
C ARG A 454 11.95 -17.40 -13.13
N MET A 455 12.17 -16.94 -14.38
CA MET A 455 13.39 -16.21 -14.79
C MET A 455 14.69 -16.89 -14.35
N GLY A 456 14.75 -18.24 -14.44
CA GLY A 456 15.93 -19.03 -14.05
C GLY A 456 16.04 -19.35 -12.56
N PHE A 457 15.27 -18.69 -11.70
CA PHE A 457 15.26 -18.92 -10.25
C PHE A 457 14.20 -19.94 -9.85
N VAL A 458 14.55 -20.75 -8.83
CA VAL A 458 13.61 -21.69 -8.22
C VAL A 458 12.82 -20.93 -7.17
N GLN A 459 11.48 -21.02 -7.25
CA GLN A 459 10.56 -20.41 -6.29
C GLN A 459 9.61 -21.45 -5.71
N HIS A 460 9.06 -21.18 -4.55
CA HIS A 460 8.25 -22.12 -3.79
C HIS A 460 6.98 -21.46 -3.26
N VAL A 461 5.86 -22.19 -3.35
CA VAL A 461 4.61 -21.85 -2.66
C VAL A 461 4.27 -23.02 -1.73
N LEU A 462 4.08 -22.75 -0.46
CA LEU A 462 3.65 -23.71 0.55
C LEU A 462 2.19 -23.45 0.89
N TYR A 463 1.31 -24.36 0.48
CA TYR A 463 -0.09 -24.32 0.87
C TYR A 463 -0.28 -25.01 2.21
N LEU A 464 -0.88 -24.30 3.16
CA LEU A 464 -1.31 -24.81 4.45
C LEU A 464 -2.81 -25.11 4.36
N TRP A 465 -3.14 -26.29 3.88
CA TRP A 465 -4.54 -26.70 3.70
C TRP A 465 -5.12 -27.23 5.00
N GLN A 466 -6.28 -26.68 5.39
CA GLN A 466 -6.98 -26.99 6.62
C GLN A 466 -8.36 -27.58 6.31
N GLY A 467 -8.61 -28.80 6.75
CA GLY A 467 -9.93 -29.42 6.70
C GLY A 467 -10.92 -28.73 7.66
N LEU A 468 -12.21 -28.74 7.31
CA LEU A 468 -13.26 -28.10 8.12
C LEU A 468 -13.50 -28.80 9.47
N GLN A 469 -13.12 -30.08 9.60
CA GLN A 469 -13.26 -30.90 10.81
C GLN A 469 -11.94 -31.06 11.56
N ALA A 470 -10.85 -30.40 11.08
CA ALA A 470 -9.56 -30.42 11.73
C ALA A 470 -9.62 -29.78 13.12
N THR A 471 -8.94 -30.37 14.09
CA THR A 471 -8.91 -29.90 15.47
C THR A 471 -7.99 -28.68 15.61
N ALA A 472 -8.22 -27.84 16.63
CA ALA A 472 -7.35 -26.71 16.94
C ALA A 472 -5.89 -27.12 17.16
N HIS A 473 -5.66 -28.33 17.66
CA HIS A 473 -4.33 -28.90 17.87
C HIS A 473 -3.63 -29.22 16.54
N GLU A 474 -4.33 -29.81 15.57
CA GLU A 474 -3.78 -30.11 14.24
C GLU A 474 -3.50 -28.80 13.45
N ILE A 475 -4.36 -27.80 13.60
CA ILE A 475 -4.16 -26.47 12.99
C ILE A 475 -2.91 -25.81 13.59
N SER A 476 -2.71 -25.91 14.90
CA SER A 476 -1.48 -25.39 15.53
C SER A 476 -0.24 -26.15 15.07
N ALA A 477 -0.33 -27.47 14.98
CA ALA A 477 0.75 -28.31 14.47
C ALA A 477 1.06 -28.03 12.99
N LEU A 478 0.04 -27.79 12.16
CA LEU A 478 0.22 -27.35 10.76
C LEU A 478 1.10 -26.12 10.66
N ARG A 479 0.81 -25.09 11.46
CA ARG A 479 1.60 -23.85 11.50
C ARG A 479 3.03 -24.07 11.96
N GLY A 480 3.23 -24.84 13.05
CA GLY A 480 4.57 -25.15 13.55
C GLY A 480 5.43 -25.91 12.54
N ASN A 481 4.85 -26.91 11.86
CA ASN A 481 5.56 -27.63 10.79
C ASN A 481 5.84 -26.79 9.56
N ALA A 482 4.97 -25.82 9.23
CA ALA A 482 5.21 -24.86 8.13
C ALA A 482 6.36 -23.90 8.47
N GLU A 483 6.46 -23.44 9.71
CA GLU A 483 7.57 -22.61 10.18
C GLU A 483 8.90 -23.37 10.13
N GLU A 484 8.93 -24.62 10.58
CA GLU A 484 10.12 -25.46 10.51
C GLU A 484 10.56 -25.68 9.06
N LEU A 485 9.60 -25.92 8.15
CA LEU A 485 9.89 -26.09 6.73
C LEU A 485 10.41 -24.81 6.10
N ASP A 486 9.84 -23.65 6.46
CA ASP A 486 10.29 -22.35 5.99
C ASP A 486 11.73 -22.03 6.44
N LEU A 487 12.10 -22.37 7.68
CA LEU A 487 13.48 -22.26 8.15
C LEU A 487 14.43 -23.13 7.33
N TRP A 488 14.03 -24.35 6.97
CA TRP A 488 14.80 -25.22 6.09
C TRP A 488 15.06 -24.59 4.73
N TYR A 489 14.08 -23.88 4.18
CA TYR A 489 14.19 -23.12 2.93
C TYR A 489 14.70 -21.68 3.14
N ARG A 490 15.35 -21.39 4.28
CA ARG A 490 15.94 -20.08 4.63
C ARG A 490 14.96 -18.92 4.55
N GLY A 491 13.70 -19.19 4.85
CA GLY A 491 12.67 -18.15 4.81
C GLY A 491 12.13 -17.82 3.42
N ALA A 492 12.43 -18.60 2.40
CA ALA A 492 12.06 -18.32 1.01
C ALA A 492 10.64 -18.79 0.61
N LEU A 493 9.89 -19.44 1.53
CA LEU A 493 8.58 -19.96 1.20
C LEU A 493 7.51 -18.86 1.24
N VAL A 494 6.75 -18.71 0.14
CA VAL A 494 5.46 -18.04 0.15
C VAL A 494 4.46 -18.99 0.79
N GLN A 495 3.78 -18.58 1.87
CA GLN A 495 2.85 -19.43 2.61
C GLN A 495 1.41 -18.98 2.33
N GLU A 496 0.59 -19.90 1.86
CA GLU A 496 -0.83 -19.64 1.59
C GLU A 496 -1.71 -20.51 2.48
N HIS A 497 -2.50 -19.84 3.34
CA HIS A 497 -3.45 -20.50 4.24
C HIS A 497 -4.75 -20.76 3.51
N VAL A 498 -5.08 -22.02 3.30
CA VAL A 498 -6.24 -22.47 2.53
C VAL A 498 -7.18 -23.26 3.42
N THR A 499 -8.43 -22.84 3.50
CA THR A 499 -9.49 -23.60 4.18
C THR A 499 -10.27 -24.44 3.17
N MET A 500 -10.59 -25.68 3.52
CA MET A 500 -11.43 -26.57 2.72
C MET A 500 -12.67 -25.85 2.18
N GLY A 501 -12.88 -25.90 0.87
CA GLY A 501 -13.99 -25.25 0.18
C GLY A 501 -13.66 -23.86 -0.37
N SER A 502 -12.49 -23.30 -0.03
CA SER A 502 -11.98 -22.00 -0.49
C SER A 502 -10.63 -22.11 -1.20
N GLU A 503 -10.39 -23.26 -1.83
CA GLU A 503 -9.15 -23.52 -2.55
C GLU A 503 -8.96 -22.53 -3.70
N PRO A 504 -7.77 -21.88 -3.79
CA PRO A 504 -7.47 -20.95 -4.89
C PRO A 504 -7.30 -21.69 -6.23
N PRO A 505 -7.47 -21.03 -7.35
CA PRO A 505 -7.37 -21.64 -8.69
C PRO A 505 -6.05 -22.39 -8.91
N HIS A 506 -4.93 -21.83 -8.50
CA HIS A 506 -3.63 -22.50 -8.65
C HIS A 506 -3.53 -23.78 -7.83
N PHE A 507 -4.08 -23.80 -6.61
CA PHE A 507 -4.13 -25.02 -5.80
C PHE A 507 -4.96 -26.13 -6.47
N LEU A 508 -6.10 -25.78 -7.08
CA LEU A 508 -6.90 -26.75 -7.84
C LEU A 508 -6.14 -27.26 -9.07
N ALA A 509 -5.46 -26.38 -9.77
CA ALA A 509 -4.71 -26.69 -10.97
C ALA A 509 -3.54 -27.67 -10.72
N ILE A 510 -2.86 -27.59 -9.58
CA ILE A 510 -1.77 -28.49 -9.18
C ILE A 510 -2.22 -29.96 -9.28
N PHE A 511 -3.46 -30.25 -8.95
CA PHE A 511 -3.98 -31.62 -8.96
C PHE A 511 -4.58 -32.05 -10.30
N GLN A 512 -4.60 -31.19 -11.29
CA GLN A 512 -5.03 -31.48 -12.67
C GLN A 512 -6.39 -32.18 -12.76
N GLY A 513 -7.34 -31.73 -11.94
CA GLY A 513 -8.70 -32.26 -11.87
C GLY A 513 -8.85 -33.51 -10.98
N GLN A 514 -7.79 -33.93 -10.33
CA GLN A 514 -7.77 -35.16 -9.49
C GLN A 514 -7.94 -34.87 -8.00
N LEU A 515 -8.32 -33.65 -7.61
CA LEU A 515 -8.55 -33.32 -6.21
C LEU A 515 -9.85 -33.93 -5.70
N VAL A 516 -9.73 -34.85 -4.73
CA VAL A 516 -10.85 -35.51 -4.05
C VAL A 516 -10.71 -35.29 -2.55
N ILE A 517 -11.77 -34.77 -1.92
CA ILE A 517 -11.82 -34.47 -0.50
C ILE A 517 -12.82 -35.42 0.17
N PHE A 518 -12.34 -36.26 1.06
CA PHE A 518 -13.13 -37.19 1.83
C PHE A 518 -13.57 -36.60 3.17
N GLN A 519 -14.72 -37.02 3.69
CA GLN A 519 -15.24 -36.51 4.98
C GLN A 519 -14.40 -37.00 6.19
N GLY A 520 -13.77 -38.16 6.10
CA GLY A 520 -12.92 -38.69 7.18
C GLY A 520 -11.79 -39.53 6.66
N HIS A 521 -10.72 -39.65 7.48
CA HIS A 521 -9.56 -40.45 7.11
C HIS A 521 -9.85 -41.94 7.24
N PRO A 522 -9.58 -42.79 6.22
CA PRO A 522 -9.81 -44.23 6.28
C PRO A 522 -9.07 -44.93 7.44
N ARG A 523 -7.99 -44.34 7.98
CA ARG A 523 -7.20 -44.86 9.12
C ARG A 523 -7.75 -44.41 10.47
N HIS A 524 -8.57 -43.36 10.56
CA HIS A 524 -9.21 -42.87 11.79
C HIS A 524 -10.63 -43.46 11.99
N SER A 525 -11.12 -44.25 11.03
CA SER A 525 -12.29 -45.09 11.30
C SER A 525 -11.96 -45.89 12.58
N ARG A 526 -12.65 -45.54 13.69
CA ARG A 526 -12.48 -46.18 14.99
C ARG A 526 -12.37 -47.68 14.76
N LYS A 527 -11.32 -48.31 15.30
CA LYS A 527 -11.06 -49.74 15.15
C LYS A 527 -12.36 -50.52 15.30
N GLY A 528 -12.91 -51.06 14.18
CA GLY A 528 -14.12 -51.86 14.16
C GLY A 528 -15.34 -51.26 13.47
N GLN A 529 -15.33 -50.00 12.93
CA GLN A 529 -16.42 -49.56 12.08
C GLN A 529 -16.09 -49.86 10.61
N PRO A 530 -16.98 -50.59 9.89
CA PRO A 530 -16.81 -50.80 8.46
C PRO A 530 -16.89 -49.43 7.73
N ALA A 531 -16.19 -49.31 6.58
CA ALA A 531 -16.35 -48.18 5.69
C ALA A 531 -17.84 -47.98 5.40
N PRO A 532 -18.34 -46.73 5.23
CA PRO A 532 -19.71 -46.48 4.92
C PRO A 532 -20.09 -47.24 3.65
N ALA A 533 -21.19 -47.99 3.72
CA ALA A 533 -21.64 -48.81 2.61
C ALA A 533 -22.02 -48.00 1.38
N VAL A 534 -22.25 -46.70 1.55
CA VAL A 534 -22.66 -45.73 0.51
C VAL A 534 -21.95 -44.42 0.73
N SER A 535 -21.29 -43.88 -0.31
CA SER A 535 -20.68 -42.56 -0.34
C SER A 535 -21.19 -41.76 -1.52
N LEU A 536 -21.46 -40.47 -1.32
CA LEU A 536 -21.90 -39.53 -2.35
C LEU A 536 -20.85 -38.45 -2.54
N PHE A 537 -20.38 -38.25 -3.77
CA PHE A 537 -19.38 -37.23 -4.12
C PHE A 537 -20.00 -36.16 -5.01
N HIS A 538 -19.82 -34.91 -4.68
CA HIS A 538 -20.18 -33.75 -5.49
C HIS A 538 -18.98 -33.33 -6.34
N ILE A 539 -19.13 -33.34 -7.66
CA ILE A 539 -18.08 -33.00 -8.61
C ILE A 539 -18.36 -31.61 -9.17
N GLN A 540 -17.44 -30.71 -8.95
CA GLN A 540 -17.50 -29.31 -9.40
C GLN A 540 -16.30 -28.98 -10.27
N GLY A 541 -16.52 -28.26 -11.38
CA GLY A 541 -15.48 -27.83 -12.29
C GLY A 541 -15.81 -28.15 -13.75
N THR A 542 -15.15 -27.47 -14.67
CA THR A 542 -15.35 -27.57 -16.11
C THR A 542 -14.10 -27.98 -16.87
N ASP A 543 -12.94 -27.94 -16.19
CA ASP A 543 -11.64 -28.32 -16.76
C ASP A 543 -10.68 -28.83 -15.68
N SER A 544 -9.50 -29.27 -16.09
CA SER A 544 -8.48 -29.82 -15.18
C SER A 544 -7.90 -28.80 -14.19
N TYR A 545 -8.08 -27.49 -14.43
CA TYR A 545 -7.54 -26.42 -13.59
C TYR A 545 -8.51 -25.96 -12.50
N ASN A 546 -9.79 -26.27 -12.62
CA ASN A 546 -10.82 -25.79 -11.70
C ASN A 546 -11.68 -26.90 -11.08
N THR A 547 -11.34 -28.17 -11.33
CA THR A 547 -12.15 -29.32 -10.86
C THR A 547 -11.79 -29.71 -9.44
N ARG A 548 -12.83 -29.83 -8.61
CA ARG A 548 -12.79 -30.27 -7.23
C ARG A 548 -13.92 -31.27 -6.97
N THR A 549 -13.61 -32.36 -6.29
CA THR A 549 -14.58 -33.37 -5.87
C THR A 549 -14.63 -33.44 -4.34
N MET A 550 -15.82 -33.35 -3.76
CA MET A 550 -15.99 -33.41 -2.32
C MET A 550 -17.01 -34.49 -1.95
N GLU A 551 -16.69 -35.32 -0.97
CA GLU A 551 -17.66 -36.20 -0.36
C GLU A 551 -18.69 -35.37 0.41
N VAL A 552 -19.98 -35.68 0.20
CA VAL A 552 -21.11 -35.01 0.82
C VAL A 552 -22.01 -36.05 1.48
N PRO A 553 -22.91 -35.67 2.42
CA PRO A 553 -23.84 -36.63 3.03
C PRO A 553 -24.66 -37.37 1.98
N ALA A 554 -24.65 -38.74 2.03
CA ALA A 554 -25.34 -39.59 1.10
C ALA A 554 -26.87 -39.55 1.33
N ARG A 555 -27.53 -38.51 0.84
CA ARG A 555 -28.95 -38.27 0.95
C ARG A 555 -29.46 -37.47 -0.27
N ALA A 556 -30.69 -37.74 -0.68
CA ALA A 556 -31.29 -37.10 -1.86
C ALA A 556 -31.30 -35.57 -1.80
N SER A 557 -31.46 -34.94 -0.63
CA SER A 557 -31.43 -33.49 -0.44
C SER A 557 -30.06 -32.83 -0.68
N ALA A 558 -28.98 -33.63 -0.82
CA ALA A 558 -27.63 -33.13 -1.15
C ALA A 558 -27.45 -32.91 -2.67
N LEU A 559 -28.34 -33.49 -3.50
CA LEU A 559 -28.26 -33.30 -4.95
C LEU A 559 -28.59 -31.88 -5.37
N ASN A 560 -28.14 -31.52 -6.58
CA ASN A 560 -28.45 -30.26 -7.23
C ASN A 560 -28.56 -30.48 -8.77
N SER A 561 -29.65 -30.05 -9.37
CA SER A 561 -29.90 -30.19 -10.83
C SER A 561 -28.84 -29.52 -11.71
N SER A 562 -28.05 -28.59 -11.21
CA SER A 562 -27.03 -27.90 -12.00
C SER A 562 -25.63 -28.54 -11.95
N ASP A 563 -25.48 -29.62 -11.19
CA ASP A 563 -24.18 -30.22 -10.87
C ASP A 563 -24.13 -31.71 -11.22
N VAL A 564 -22.99 -32.34 -11.01
CA VAL A 564 -22.72 -33.75 -11.23
C VAL A 564 -22.38 -34.42 -9.90
N PHE A 565 -22.96 -35.64 -9.70
CA PHE A 565 -22.70 -36.41 -8.50
C PHE A 565 -22.30 -37.85 -8.83
N LEU A 566 -21.36 -38.39 -8.01
CA LEU A 566 -21.00 -39.79 -8.06
C LEU A 566 -21.47 -40.47 -6.76
N LEU A 567 -22.40 -41.43 -6.89
CA LEU A 567 -22.87 -42.27 -5.80
C LEU A 567 -22.15 -43.62 -5.89
N VAL A 568 -21.37 -43.92 -4.87
CA VAL A 568 -20.64 -45.17 -4.74
C VAL A 568 -21.36 -46.06 -3.74
N THR A 569 -21.76 -47.27 -4.19
CA THR A 569 -22.36 -48.31 -3.36
C THR A 569 -21.44 -49.53 -3.31
N ALA A 570 -21.77 -50.52 -2.52
CA ALA A 570 -20.95 -51.72 -2.38
C ALA A 570 -20.79 -52.50 -3.68
N ASN A 571 -21.72 -52.39 -4.63
CA ASN A 571 -21.79 -53.20 -5.84
C ASN A 571 -21.71 -52.45 -7.16
N LEU A 572 -21.99 -51.14 -7.15
CA LEU A 572 -22.12 -50.31 -8.36
C LEU A 572 -21.88 -48.85 -8.06
N CYS A 573 -21.32 -48.16 -9.02
CA CYS A 573 -21.17 -46.70 -9.01
C CYS A 573 -22.16 -46.05 -9.94
N TYR A 574 -22.94 -45.09 -9.45
CA TYR A 574 -23.86 -44.27 -10.24
C TYR A 574 -23.31 -42.90 -10.52
N LEU A 575 -23.03 -42.56 -11.78
CA LEU A 575 -22.64 -41.20 -12.17
C LEU A 575 -23.91 -40.43 -12.60
N TRP A 576 -24.42 -39.60 -11.67
CA TRP A 576 -25.66 -38.86 -11.87
C TRP A 576 -25.38 -37.47 -12.48
N PHE A 577 -26.12 -37.18 -13.57
CA PHE A 577 -26.07 -35.89 -14.26
C PHE A 577 -27.34 -35.10 -14.05
N GLY A 578 -27.25 -33.94 -13.39
CA GLY A 578 -28.34 -32.97 -13.30
C GLY A 578 -28.70 -32.38 -14.67
N LYS A 579 -29.94 -31.98 -14.86
CA LYS A 579 -30.43 -31.39 -16.13
C LYS A 579 -29.72 -30.14 -16.56
N GLY A 580 -29.22 -29.37 -15.59
CA GLY A 580 -28.54 -28.10 -15.81
C GLY A 580 -27.01 -28.19 -15.93
N CYS A 581 -26.42 -29.39 -15.79
CA CYS A 581 -24.95 -29.53 -15.86
C CYS A 581 -24.45 -29.40 -17.32
N SER A 582 -23.27 -28.82 -17.51
CA SER A 582 -22.62 -28.62 -18.81
C SER A 582 -21.97 -29.89 -19.36
N GLY A 583 -21.63 -29.89 -20.65
CA GLY A 583 -20.86 -30.97 -21.29
C GLY A 583 -19.50 -31.14 -20.68
N ASP A 584 -18.83 -30.03 -20.39
CA ASP A 584 -17.48 -29.98 -19.79
C ASP A 584 -17.47 -30.58 -18.37
N GLN A 585 -18.50 -30.26 -17.54
CA GLN A 585 -18.66 -30.89 -16.20
C GLN A 585 -18.83 -32.40 -16.31
N ARG A 586 -19.58 -32.90 -17.29
CA ARG A 586 -19.76 -34.34 -17.53
C ARG A 586 -18.45 -35.02 -17.89
N GLU A 587 -17.62 -34.36 -18.73
CA GLU A 587 -16.34 -34.91 -19.16
C GLU A 587 -15.35 -34.98 -17.99
N MET A 588 -15.23 -33.90 -17.21
CA MET A 588 -14.40 -33.93 -16.00
C MET A 588 -14.84 -34.97 -14.99
N ALA A 589 -16.14 -35.13 -14.82
CA ALA A 589 -16.66 -36.16 -13.91
C ALA A 589 -16.27 -37.58 -14.33
N ARG A 590 -16.24 -37.92 -15.62
CA ARG A 590 -15.74 -39.21 -16.11
C ARG A 590 -14.28 -39.45 -15.74
N THR A 591 -13.46 -38.42 -15.82
CA THR A 591 -12.05 -38.48 -15.41
C THR A 591 -11.93 -38.77 -13.89
N VAL A 592 -12.73 -38.06 -13.07
CA VAL A 592 -12.72 -38.24 -11.60
C VAL A 592 -13.20 -39.64 -11.20
N VAL A 593 -14.19 -40.21 -11.89
CA VAL A 593 -14.70 -41.54 -11.57
C VAL A 593 -13.61 -42.60 -11.63
N THR A 594 -12.68 -42.51 -12.57
CA THR A 594 -11.56 -43.49 -12.69
C THR A 594 -10.64 -43.53 -11.46
N ILE A 595 -10.66 -42.45 -10.65
CA ILE A 595 -9.86 -42.35 -9.43
C ILE A 595 -10.58 -42.97 -8.23
N ILE A 596 -11.90 -42.78 -8.14
CA ILE A 596 -12.70 -43.12 -6.97
C ILE A 596 -13.29 -44.50 -7.10
N CYS A 597 -13.81 -44.81 -8.29
CA CYS A 597 -14.58 -46.02 -8.55
C CYS A 597 -13.70 -47.11 -9.14
N ARG A 598 -13.78 -48.32 -8.54
CA ARG A 598 -13.14 -49.56 -9.03
C ARG A 598 -14.15 -50.55 -9.58
N GLU A 599 -15.43 -50.28 -9.34
CA GLU A 599 -16.58 -51.11 -9.68
C GLU A 599 -17.17 -50.68 -11.05
N ASP A 600 -18.12 -51.46 -11.54
CA ASP A 600 -18.87 -51.09 -12.73
C ASP A 600 -19.65 -49.78 -12.55
N MET A 601 -19.63 -48.92 -13.58
CA MET A 601 -20.24 -47.59 -13.54
C MET A 601 -21.50 -47.54 -14.42
N GLU A 602 -22.58 -47.05 -13.84
CA GLU A 602 -23.83 -46.71 -14.57
C GLU A 602 -24.04 -45.20 -14.66
N ILE A 603 -24.30 -44.69 -15.86
CA ILE A 603 -24.63 -43.28 -16.06
C ILE A 603 -26.12 -43.09 -15.87
N VAL A 604 -26.50 -42.21 -14.95
CA VAL A 604 -27.88 -41.89 -14.59
C VAL A 604 -28.19 -40.45 -14.91
N LEU A 605 -29.27 -40.22 -15.65
CA LEU A 605 -29.76 -38.87 -15.94
C LEU A 605 -30.85 -38.47 -14.94
N GLU A 606 -30.88 -37.17 -14.57
CA GLU A 606 -31.93 -36.65 -13.69
C GLU A 606 -33.34 -36.94 -14.26
N GLY A 607 -34.18 -37.61 -13.47
CA GLY A 607 -35.50 -38.05 -13.79
C GLY A 607 -35.58 -39.47 -14.39
N GLN A 608 -34.42 -40.15 -14.56
CA GLN A 608 -34.34 -41.55 -15.06
C GLN A 608 -33.65 -42.45 -14.07
N GLU A 609 -33.61 -42.06 -12.81
CA GLU A 609 -32.91 -42.78 -11.73
C GLU A 609 -33.58 -44.10 -11.42
N PRO A 610 -32.80 -45.21 -11.34
CA PRO A 610 -33.34 -46.50 -10.96
C PRO A 610 -33.76 -46.52 -9.47
N PRO A 611 -34.67 -47.38 -9.04
CA PRO A 611 -35.11 -47.48 -7.64
C PRO A 611 -33.96 -47.61 -6.63
N ASN A 612 -32.96 -48.45 -6.95
CA ASN A 612 -31.79 -48.71 -6.09
C ASN A 612 -30.96 -47.45 -5.83
N PHE A 613 -30.94 -46.53 -6.79
CA PHE A 613 -30.26 -45.24 -6.61
C PHE A 613 -30.90 -44.41 -5.47
N TRP A 614 -32.23 -44.35 -5.45
CA TRP A 614 -32.97 -43.67 -4.40
C TRP A 614 -32.94 -44.38 -3.07
N GLU A 615 -32.95 -45.71 -3.08
CA GLU A 615 -32.82 -46.51 -1.88
C GLU A 615 -31.46 -46.26 -1.20
N ALA A 616 -30.39 -46.21 -1.98
CA ALA A 616 -29.04 -45.89 -1.47
C ALA A 616 -28.95 -44.50 -0.86
N LEU A 617 -29.75 -43.51 -1.33
CA LEU A 617 -29.83 -42.15 -0.81
C LEU A 617 -30.84 -41.96 0.33
N GLY A 618 -31.42 -43.07 0.84
CA GLY A 618 -32.39 -43.06 1.94
C GLY A 618 -33.82 -42.63 1.50
N GLY A 619 -34.12 -42.70 0.22
CA GLY A 619 -35.41 -42.35 -0.37
C GLY A 619 -35.38 -41.04 -1.17
N ARG A 620 -36.44 -40.81 -1.93
CA ARG A 620 -36.61 -39.55 -2.69
C ARG A 620 -36.90 -38.38 -1.73
N ALA A 621 -36.18 -37.26 -1.90
CA ALA A 621 -36.46 -36.01 -1.22
C ALA A 621 -36.27 -34.82 -2.17
N PRO A 622 -36.88 -33.67 -1.91
CA PRO A 622 -36.66 -32.46 -2.70
C PRO A 622 -35.21 -32.04 -2.63
N TYR A 623 -34.63 -31.66 -3.76
CA TYR A 623 -33.28 -31.13 -3.88
C TYR A 623 -33.28 -29.82 -4.67
N ARG A 624 -32.17 -29.11 -4.67
CA ARG A 624 -32.04 -27.80 -5.31
C ARG A 624 -32.09 -27.92 -6.83
N SER A 625 -32.95 -27.09 -7.46
CA SER A 625 -33.11 -27.04 -8.93
C SER A 625 -32.66 -25.70 -9.54
N ASN A 626 -32.31 -24.74 -8.72
CA ASN A 626 -31.91 -23.42 -9.20
C ASN A 626 -30.46 -23.43 -9.67
N LYS A 627 -30.21 -22.85 -10.85
CA LYS A 627 -28.85 -22.49 -11.25
C LYS A 627 -28.21 -21.66 -10.14
N ARG A 628 -26.99 -22.05 -9.69
CA ARG A 628 -26.17 -21.12 -8.96
C ARG A 628 -26.10 -19.83 -9.76
N PRO A 629 -26.44 -18.66 -9.19
CA PRO A 629 -26.07 -17.42 -9.84
C PRO A 629 -24.57 -17.52 -10.13
N PRO A 630 -24.10 -17.11 -11.32
CA PRO A 630 -22.67 -16.97 -11.54
C PRO A 630 -22.13 -16.20 -10.36
N GLU A 631 -21.02 -16.66 -9.77
CA GLU A 631 -20.35 -15.90 -8.71
C GLU A 631 -20.19 -14.50 -9.28
N ASP A 632 -20.92 -13.54 -8.71
CA ASP A 632 -20.87 -12.15 -9.14
C ASP A 632 -19.41 -11.75 -9.03
N VAL A 633 -18.77 -11.57 -10.18
CA VAL A 633 -17.43 -11.01 -10.25
C VAL A 633 -17.61 -9.54 -9.85
N CYS A 634 -17.56 -9.33 -8.54
CA CYS A 634 -17.62 -8.01 -7.98
C CYS A 634 -16.37 -7.25 -8.45
N ASP A 635 -16.56 -6.09 -9.03
CA ASP A 635 -15.49 -5.19 -9.47
C ASP A 635 -14.89 -4.50 -8.23
N PHE A 636 -14.13 -5.26 -7.43
CA PHE A 636 -13.41 -4.72 -6.28
C PHE A 636 -12.00 -4.31 -6.70
N GLN A 637 -11.61 -3.10 -6.32
CA GLN A 637 -10.25 -2.62 -6.51
C GLN A 637 -9.39 -3.09 -5.33
N PRO A 638 -8.12 -3.48 -5.58
CA PRO A 638 -7.21 -3.88 -4.52
C PRO A 638 -6.92 -2.69 -3.59
N ARG A 639 -6.74 -2.97 -2.30
CA ARG A 639 -6.42 -1.96 -1.29
C ARG A 639 -5.21 -2.39 -0.48
N LEU A 640 -4.27 -1.48 -0.31
CA LEU A 640 -3.07 -1.70 0.50
C LEU A 640 -3.19 -0.98 1.83
N PHE A 641 -2.79 -1.65 2.91
CA PHE A 641 -2.79 -1.10 4.27
C PHE A 641 -1.44 -1.35 4.95
N GLU A 642 -0.93 -0.33 5.65
CA GLU A 642 0.14 -0.49 6.62
C GLU A 642 -0.44 -1.03 7.92
N CYS A 643 0.13 -2.12 8.44
CA CYS A 643 -0.23 -2.73 9.71
C CYS A 643 0.65 -2.15 10.82
N SER A 644 0.04 -1.71 11.92
CA SER A 644 0.76 -1.20 13.09
C SER A 644 0.12 -1.68 14.38
N CYS A 645 0.95 -2.14 15.31
CA CYS A 645 0.52 -2.68 16.61
C CYS A 645 1.18 -1.96 17.80
N GLN A 646 1.81 -0.80 17.59
CA GLN A 646 2.68 -0.12 18.57
C GLN A 646 2.02 0.25 19.92
N ALA A 647 0.70 0.15 20.07
CA ALA A 647 0.00 0.60 21.27
C ALA A 647 -1.21 -0.27 21.66
N GLY A 648 -1.25 -1.54 21.27
CA GLY A 648 -2.37 -2.45 21.60
C GLY A 648 -3.11 -2.99 20.37
N PRO A 649 -4.35 -2.57 20.07
CA PRO A 649 -5.12 -3.18 18.98
C PRO A 649 -4.52 -2.86 17.60
N LEU A 650 -4.74 -3.79 16.66
CA LEU A 650 -4.35 -3.63 15.26
C LEU A 650 -4.89 -2.32 14.68
N VAL A 651 -4.00 -1.53 14.12
CA VAL A 651 -4.32 -0.31 13.39
C VAL A 651 -3.89 -0.47 11.94
N LEU A 652 -4.86 -0.37 11.02
CA LEU A 652 -4.63 -0.39 9.60
C LEU A 652 -4.71 1.04 9.03
N THR A 653 -3.65 1.45 8.37
CA THR A 653 -3.58 2.74 7.66
C THR A 653 -3.59 2.46 6.17
N GLU A 654 -4.61 2.91 5.46
CA GLU A 654 -4.71 2.70 4.01
C GLU A 654 -3.66 3.51 3.26
N VAL A 655 -3.04 2.87 2.26
CA VAL A 655 -2.13 3.48 1.30
C VAL A 655 -2.84 3.51 -0.04
N VAL A 656 -3.41 4.67 -0.39
CA VAL A 656 -4.14 4.87 -1.64
C VAL A 656 -3.15 5.16 -2.78
N PHE A 657 -3.47 4.72 -4.00
CA PHE A 657 -2.58 4.81 -5.18
C PHE A 657 -1.20 4.20 -4.91
N PHE A 658 -1.23 3.03 -4.28
CA PHE A 658 -0.02 2.34 -3.88
C PHE A 658 0.83 1.88 -5.08
N SER A 659 2.12 1.81 -4.82
CA SER A 659 3.13 1.29 -5.72
C SER A 659 4.16 0.49 -4.92
N GLN A 660 5.11 -0.16 -5.60
CA GLN A 660 6.20 -0.85 -4.91
C GLN A 660 7.03 0.08 -4.00
N GLU A 661 7.07 1.38 -4.30
CA GLU A 661 7.72 2.41 -3.46
C GLU A 661 7.13 2.47 -2.03
N ASP A 662 5.90 2.04 -1.88
CA ASP A 662 5.20 2.05 -0.60
C ASP A 662 5.53 0.85 0.28
N LEU A 663 6.22 -0.15 -0.23
CA LEU A 663 6.73 -1.28 0.54
C LEU A 663 8.08 -0.89 1.16
N ASP A 664 8.19 -1.01 2.49
CA ASP A 664 9.40 -0.67 3.25
C ASP A 664 9.87 -1.88 4.07
N LYS A 665 11.20 -2.09 4.13
CA LYS A 665 11.80 -3.23 4.85
C LYS A 665 11.39 -3.37 6.32
N TYR A 666 10.89 -2.29 6.93
CA TYR A 666 10.46 -2.26 8.35
C TYR A 666 8.96 -2.49 8.54
N ASP A 667 8.19 -2.60 7.45
CA ASP A 667 6.73 -2.63 7.51
C ASP A 667 6.15 -4.04 7.36
N VAL A 668 4.96 -4.22 7.91
CA VAL A 668 4.03 -5.28 7.55
C VAL A 668 2.87 -4.65 6.78
N MET A 669 2.64 -5.11 5.56
CA MET A 669 1.61 -4.58 4.69
C MET A 669 0.53 -5.63 4.43
N LEU A 670 -0.75 -5.20 4.47
CA LEU A 670 -1.89 -6.03 4.10
C LEU A 670 -2.44 -5.53 2.76
N LEU A 671 -2.42 -6.39 1.74
CA LEU A 671 -3.06 -6.14 0.44
C LEU A 671 -4.35 -6.96 0.37
N ASP A 672 -5.49 -6.27 0.33
CA ASP A 672 -6.79 -6.89 0.11
C ASP A 672 -7.10 -6.91 -1.38
N ALA A 673 -7.01 -8.08 -2.00
CA ALA A 673 -7.40 -8.35 -3.38
C ALA A 673 -8.82 -8.96 -3.48
N TRP A 674 -9.63 -8.84 -2.44
CA TRP A 674 -10.99 -9.33 -2.26
C TRP A 674 -11.09 -10.87 -2.18
N GLN A 675 -10.67 -11.59 -3.19
CA GLN A 675 -10.72 -13.06 -3.20
C GLN A 675 -9.63 -13.71 -2.35
N GLU A 676 -8.59 -12.96 -2.03
CA GLU A 676 -7.47 -13.34 -1.18
C GLU A 676 -6.87 -12.12 -0.48
N ILE A 677 -6.19 -12.35 0.64
CA ILE A 677 -5.50 -11.34 1.43
C ILE A 677 -4.01 -11.66 1.41
N PHE A 678 -3.19 -10.72 1.01
CA PHE A 678 -1.75 -10.86 1.11
C PHE A 678 -1.24 -10.09 2.33
N LEU A 679 -0.33 -10.73 3.06
CA LEU A 679 0.45 -10.11 4.14
C LEU A 679 1.90 -10.10 3.71
N TRP A 680 2.39 -8.92 3.35
CA TRP A 680 3.76 -8.73 2.96
C TRP A 680 4.60 -8.28 4.14
N LEU A 681 5.74 -8.96 4.36
CA LEU A 681 6.68 -8.72 5.45
C LEU A 681 7.98 -8.15 4.89
N GLY A 682 8.36 -6.98 5.33
CA GLY A 682 9.67 -6.41 5.08
C GLY A 682 10.77 -7.22 5.77
N ALA A 683 12.00 -7.19 5.26
CA ALA A 683 13.12 -7.97 5.76
C ALA A 683 13.43 -7.71 7.24
N ALA A 684 13.24 -6.48 7.72
CA ALA A 684 13.43 -6.10 9.12
C ALA A 684 12.16 -6.27 9.99
N ALA A 685 11.05 -6.75 9.41
CA ALA A 685 9.78 -6.98 10.09
C ALA A 685 9.48 -8.48 10.31
N SER A 686 10.46 -9.34 10.12
CA SER A 686 10.30 -10.81 10.20
C SER A 686 9.85 -11.33 11.58
N GLU A 687 10.10 -10.56 12.65
CA GLU A 687 9.62 -10.85 14.01
C GLU A 687 8.09 -10.90 14.13
N TRP A 688 7.37 -10.19 13.25
CA TRP A 688 5.90 -10.10 13.25
C TRP A 688 5.20 -11.19 12.43
N LYS A 689 5.92 -12.23 12.00
CA LYS A 689 5.39 -13.26 11.11
C LYS A 689 4.18 -14.01 11.69
N GLN A 690 4.21 -14.32 12.96
CA GLN A 690 3.12 -15.07 13.62
C GLN A 690 1.89 -14.19 13.82
N GLU A 691 2.10 -12.96 14.23
CA GLU A 691 1.05 -11.97 14.44
C GLU A 691 0.40 -11.53 13.12
N ALA A 692 1.16 -11.48 12.03
CA ALA A 692 0.65 -11.01 10.74
C ALA A 692 -0.56 -11.83 10.26
N VAL A 693 -0.50 -13.16 10.35
CA VAL A 693 -1.63 -14.04 9.98
C VAL A 693 -2.85 -13.77 10.86
N ALA A 694 -2.65 -13.54 12.17
CA ALA A 694 -3.74 -13.19 13.08
C ALA A 694 -4.34 -11.81 12.71
N TRP A 695 -3.52 -10.87 12.25
CA TRP A 695 -3.99 -9.56 11.77
C TRP A 695 -4.86 -9.69 10.51
N GLY A 696 -4.49 -10.56 9.58
CA GLY A 696 -5.32 -10.86 8.41
C GLY A 696 -6.68 -11.46 8.79
N GLN A 697 -6.70 -12.38 9.76
CA GLN A 697 -7.94 -12.96 10.28
C GLN A 697 -8.81 -11.92 10.99
N GLU A 698 -8.22 -11.05 11.81
CA GLU A 698 -8.94 -9.97 12.50
C GLU A 698 -9.49 -8.95 11.49
N TYR A 699 -8.75 -8.64 10.42
CA TYR A 699 -9.24 -7.81 9.33
C TYR A 699 -10.50 -8.40 8.69
N LEU A 700 -10.48 -9.68 8.31
CA LEU A 700 -11.63 -10.36 7.71
C LEU A 700 -12.83 -10.40 8.67
N LYS A 701 -12.59 -10.68 9.95
CA LYS A 701 -13.62 -10.75 10.98
C LYS A 701 -14.33 -9.42 11.22
N THR A 702 -13.56 -8.33 11.19
CA THR A 702 -14.06 -6.97 11.46
C THR A 702 -14.41 -6.20 10.18
N HIS A 703 -14.34 -6.84 9.02
CA HIS A 703 -14.67 -6.18 7.77
C HIS A 703 -16.18 -5.90 7.66
N PRO A 704 -16.61 -4.64 7.41
CA PRO A 704 -18.01 -4.25 7.46
C PRO A 704 -18.90 -4.93 6.41
N ALA A 705 -18.33 -5.39 5.30
CA ALA A 705 -19.05 -6.15 4.26
C ALA A 705 -19.33 -7.61 4.64
N GLY A 706 -18.93 -8.07 5.84
CA GLY A 706 -19.15 -9.45 6.27
C GLY A 706 -18.36 -10.47 5.45
N ARG A 707 -17.03 -10.27 5.35
CA ARG A 707 -16.12 -11.14 4.61
C ARG A 707 -16.07 -12.56 5.17
N SER A 708 -15.87 -13.53 4.30
CA SER A 708 -15.67 -14.92 4.70
C SER A 708 -14.35 -15.08 5.47
N LEU A 709 -14.38 -15.72 6.62
CA LEU A 709 -13.16 -16.07 7.36
C LEU A 709 -12.35 -17.18 6.68
N ALA A 710 -12.95 -17.86 5.70
CA ALA A 710 -12.27 -18.86 4.87
C ALA A 710 -11.53 -18.25 3.67
N THR A 711 -11.56 -16.90 3.51
CA THR A 711 -10.76 -16.22 2.48
C THR A 711 -9.29 -16.58 2.64
N PRO A 712 -8.58 -17.05 1.60
CA PRO A 712 -7.17 -17.40 1.66
C PRO A 712 -6.31 -16.22 2.13
N ILE A 713 -5.33 -16.51 2.99
CA ILE A 713 -4.35 -15.54 3.47
C ILE A 713 -2.97 -15.99 3.00
N VAL A 714 -2.32 -15.15 2.20
CA VAL A 714 -1.02 -15.40 1.60
C VAL A 714 0.06 -14.59 2.32
N LEU A 715 1.02 -15.25 2.93
CA LEU A 715 2.15 -14.61 3.58
C LEU A 715 3.31 -14.51 2.58
N VAL A 716 3.72 -13.30 2.27
CA VAL A 716 4.75 -12.96 1.30
C VAL A 716 5.89 -12.24 2.00
N LYS A 717 7.12 -12.58 1.69
CA LYS A 717 8.31 -11.90 2.24
C LYS A 717 8.98 -11.06 1.18
N GLN A 718 9.62 -10.00 1.64
CA GLN A 718 10.44 -9.14 0.80
C GLN A 718 11.47 -9.96 0.01
N GLY A 719 11.49 -9.78 -1.31
CA GLY A 719 12.38 -10.48 -2.23
C GLY A 719 11.86 -11.84 -2.75
N HIS A 720 10.70 -12.29 -2.25
CA HIS A 720 10.08 -13.57 -2.64
C HIS A 720 8.64 -13.38 -3.13
N GLU A 721 8.33 -12.21 -3.69
CA GLU A 721 7.01 -11.86 -4.13
C GLU A 721 6.57 -12.69 -5.35
N PRO A 722 5.44 -13.42 -5.25
CA PRO A 722 4.92 -14.22 -6.37
C PRO A 722 4.26 -13.30 -7.42
N PRO A 723 4.12 -13.77 -8.69
CA PRO A 723 3.43 -13.03 -9.74
C PRO A 723 2.02 -12.58 -9.35
N THR A 724 1.30 -13.40 -8.58
CA THR A 724 -0.04 -13.12 -8.06
C THR A 724 -0.12 -11.93 -7.12
N PHE A 725 0.98 -11.60 -6.42
CA PHE A 725 1.11 -10.39 -5.60
C PHE A 725 1.58 -9.19 -6.44
N ILE A 726 2.63 -9.40 -7.24
CA ILE A 726 3.27 -8.34 -8.05
C ILE A 726 2.27 -7.69 -9.01
N GLY A 727 1.39 -8.48 -9.60
CA GLY A 727 0.45 -8.02 -10.62
C GLY A 727 -0.61 -7.01 -10.14
N TRP A 728 -0.73 -6.79 -8.84
CA TRP A 728 -1.59 -5.74 -8.27
C TRP A 728 -0.92 -4.36 -8.23
N PHE A 729 0.38 -4.28 -8.55
CA PHE A 729 1.16 -3.04 -8.59
C PHE A 729 1.34 -2.58 -10.04
N CYS A 730 1.17 -1.28 -10.29
CA CYS A 730 1.25 -0.70 -11.65
C CYS A 730 2.62 -0.92 -12.31
N THR A 731 3.68 -0.89 -11.52
CA THR A 731 5.06 -1.11 -11.96
C THR A 731 5.80 -1.87 -10.87
N TRP A 732 6.69 -2.77 -11.28
CA TRP A 732 7.49 -3.55 -10.35
C TRP A 732 8.94 -3.61 -10.81
N ASP A 733 9.86 -3.18 -9.95
CA ASP A 733 11.31 -3.34 -10.14
C ASP A 733 11.76 -4.59 -9.38
N PRO A 734 12.17 -5.67 -10.06
CA PRO A 734 12.63 -6.90 -9.42
C PRO A 734 13.96 -6.72 -8.68
N TYR A 735 14.72 -5.65 -8.96
CA TYR A 735 16.04 -5.38 -8.39
C TYR A 735 16.01 -4.35 -7.26
N LYS A 736 14.85 -3.80 -6.93
CA LYS A 736 14.71 -2.78 -5.88
C LYS A 736 15.41 -3.19 -4.57
N TRP A 737 15.28 -4.45 -4.18
CA TRP A 737 15.81 -4.95 -2.91
C TRP A 737 17.31 -5.22 -2.89
N SER A 738 17.95 -5.31 -4.06
CA SER A 738 19.40 -5.53 -4.18
C SER A 738 20.24 -4.27 -4.00
N ASN A 739 19.62 -3.08 -4.07
CA ASN A 739 20.30 -1.78 -4.06
C ASN A 739 19.92 -0.88 -2.87
N THR A 740 19.22 -1.39 -1.86
CA THR A 740 18.79 -0.57 -0.70
C THR A 740 19.96 -0.33 0.23
N GLN A 741 20.50 0.91 0.22
CA GLN A 741 21.39 1.38 1.29
C GLN A 741 20.63 1.29 2.63
N SER A 742 21.31 0.79 3.67
CA SER A 742 20.73 0.77 5.01
C SER A 742 20.64 2.20 5.58
N TYR A 743 19.79 2.40 6.59
CA TYR A 743 19.74 3.69 7.31
C TYR A 743 21.13 4.05 7.84
N GLU A 744 21.85 3.07 8.34
CA GLU A 744 23.21 3.19 8.87
C GLU A 744 24.22 3.58 7.77
N GLU A 745 24.09 3.04 6.56
CA GLU A 745 24.94 3.43 5.41
C GLU A 745 24.62 4.84 4.91
N VAL A 746 23.35 5.26 4.92
CA VAL A 746 22.96 6.63 4.55
C VAL A 746 23.48 7.63 5.59
N VAL A 747 23.43 7.29 6.88
CA VAL A 747 23.98 8.13 7.97
C VAL A 747 25.51 8.18 7.93
N ALA A 748 26.18 7.07 7.57
CA ALA A 748 27.64 6.97 7.46
C ALA A 748 28.20 7.55 6.15
N GLY A 749 27.37 7.72 5.12
CA GLY A 749 27.77 7.93 3.73
C GLY A 749 27.91 9.37 3.25
N ASP A 750 27.92 10.39 4.09
CA ASP A 750 28.12 11.79 3.68
C ASP A 750 29.48 12.36 4.16
N PRO A 751 30.63 11.97 3.57
CA PRO A 751 31.95 12.44 4.00
C PRO A 751 32.31 13.83 3.45
N GLY A 752 31.35 14.52 2.74
CA GLY A 752 31.68 15.74 1.99
C GLY A 752 31.69 17.06 2.78
N ALA A 753 31.42 17.06 4.09
CA ALA A 753 31.11 18.29 4.82
C ALA A 753 31.93 18.54 6.07
N VAL A 754 33.10 17.94 6.21
CA VAL A 754 33.92 18.07 7.44
C VAL A 754 34.58 19.46 7.61
N SER A 755 34.48 20.36 6.63
CA SER A 755 35.32 21.58 6.65
C SER A 755 34.70 22.81 7.32
N THR A 756 33.52 22.80 7.92
CA THR A 756 32.93 24.08 8.37
C THR A 756 31.97 24.02 9.55
N ILE A 757 32.01 23.00 10.40
CA ILE A 757 31.18 22.98 11.61
C ILE A 757 31.50 24.18 12.52
N SER A 758 32.77 24.54 12.69
CA SER A 758 33.17 25.69 13.47
C SER A 758 32.73 27.02 12.85
N GLU A 759 32.80 27.16 11.51
CA GLU A 759 32.37 28.38 10.84
C GLU A 759 30.83 28.53 10.88
N ILE A 760 30.12 27.47 10.66
CA ILE A 760 28.64 27.44 10.73
C ILE A 760 28.19 27.74 12.17
N THR A 761 28.85 27.16 13.15
CA THR A 761 28.55 27.40 14.57
C THR A 761 28.80 28.85 14.94
N ALA A 762 29.92 29.44 14.49
CA ALA A 762 30.23 30.84 14.74
C ALA A 762 29.20 31.80 14.09
N GLU A 763 28.75 31.53 12.87
CA GLU A 763 27.70 32.31 12.21
C GLU A 763 26.34 32.19 12.94
N ILE A 764 25.95 31.00 13.39
CA ILE A 764 24.71 30.78 14.13
C ILE A 764 24.73 31.53 15.49
N VAL A 765 25.82 31.46 16.19
CA VAL A 765 25.97 32.16 17.48
C VAL A 765 25.96 33.66 17.27
N ASN A 766 26.67 34.20 16.26
CA ASN A 766 26.65 35.61 15.92
C ASN A 766 25.29 36.12 15.50
N PHE A 767 24.51 35.31 14.75
CA PHE A 767 23.13 35.63 14.38
C PHE A 767 22.20 35.75 15.60
N ARG A 768 22.38 34.88 16.61
CA ARG A 768 21.61 34.93 17.86
C ARG A 768 21.93 36.19 18.66
N LEU A 769 23.20 36.56 18.72
CA LEU A 769 23.67 37.76 19.44
C LEU A 769 23.16 39.06 18.77
N SER A 770 23.02 39.10 17.46
CA SER A 770 22.53 40.27 16.73
C SER A 770 21.03 40.51 16.84
N ARG A 771 20.23 39.50 17.17
CA ARG A 771 18.78 39.56 17.19
C ARG A 771 18.14 39.83 18.57
N TRP A 772 18.94 39.82 19.65
CA TRP A 772 18.50 40.11 21.02
C TRP A 772 19.27 41.25 21.66
N PRO A 773 18.81 42.50 21.53
CA PRO A 773 19.34 43.58 22.30
C PRO A 773 18.80 43.50 23.72
N GLY A 774 19.58 42.99 24.66
CA GLY A 774 19.22 43.11 26.07
C GLY A 774 19.59 42.00 27.03
N ASN A 775 20.63 41.22 26.79
CA ASN A 775 21.13 40.34 27.83
C ASN A 775 22.68 40.26 27.85
N ASP A 776 23.28 41.27 28.48
CA ASP A 776 24.74 41.43 28.61
C ASP A 776 25.46 40.41 29.52
N ARG A 777 24.75 39.33 29.95
CA ARG A 777 25.31 38.34 30.89
C ARG A 777 25.65 36.95 30.28
N ALA A 778 25.32 36.68 29.02
CA ALA A 778 25.58 35.37 28.41
C ALA A 778 26.80 35.35 27.45
N GLY A 779 27.31 36.49 27.08
CA GLY A 779 28.37 36.62 26.06
C GLY A 779 29.76 36.08 26.44
N PRO A 780 30.24 36.17 27.68
CA PRO A 780 31.61 35.74 28.02
C PRO A 780 31.81 34.22 28.19
N LEU A 781 30.73 33.45 28.42
CA LEU A 781 30.86 32.01 28.66
C LEU A 781 30.88 31.17 27.38
N ALA A 782 30.16 31.59 26.37
CA ALA A 782 30.15 30.91 25.07
C ALA A 782 31.47 31.12 24.28
N LEU A 783 32.04 32.30 24.38
CA LEU A 783 33.34 32.61 23.78
C LEU A 783 34.54 31.92 24.50
N ARG A 784 34.36 31.52 25.76
CA ARG A 784 35.42 30.84 26.54
C ARG A 784 35.47 29.34 26.23
N ALA A 785 34.33 28.74 25.86
CA ALA A 785 34.26 27.34 25.41
C ALA A 785 34.91 27.15 24.02
N LEU A 786 34.75 28.14 23.14
CA LEU A 786 35.33 28.11 21.79
C LEU A 786 36.84 28.36 21.77
N LYS A 787 37.38 29.09 22.77
CA LYS A 787 38.85 29.32 22.90
C LYS A 787 39.60 28.19 23.58
N SER A 788 38.93 27.34 24.36
CA SER A 788 39.58 26.20 25.00
C SER A 788 39.77 24.98 24.05
N SER A 789 39.09 24.96 22.91
CA SER A 789 39.29 23.92 21.88
C SER A 789 40.41 24.24 20.87
N GLU A 790 40.83 25.51 20.76
CA GLU A 790 41.97 25.91 19.93
C GLU A 790 43.33 25.74 20.60
N ASP A 791 43.39 25.65 21.94
CA ASP A 791 44.67 25.54 22.70
C ASP A 791 45.18 24.09 22.90
N ILE A 792 44.51 23.06 22.33
CA ILE A 792 44.92 21.65 22.48
C ILE A 792 45.67 21.09 21.25
N SER A 793 45.79 21.84 20.14
CA SER A 793 46.41 21.33 18.92
C SER A 793 47.86 21.74 18.61
N GLU A 794 48.60 22.44 19.52
CA GLU A 794 49.95 22.89 19.20
C GLU A 794 51.07 22.45 20.16
N SER A 795 50.92 21.46 20.98
CA SER A 795 52.01 20.95 21.77
C SER A 795 52.09 19.44 21.89
N GLU A 796 52.43 18.75 20.81
CA GLU A 796 53.11 17.45 20.88
C GLU A 796 53.47 16.94 19.48
N LEU A 797 54.52 17.55 18.89
CA LEU A 797 55.31 16.99 17.81
C LEU A 797 56.78 17.39 18.00
N GLU A 798 57.46 16.67 18.85
CA GLU A 798 58.88 16.35 18.70
C GLU A 798 59.25 15.20 19.63
N LEU A 799 59.62 14.11 19.06
CA LEU A 799 60.79 13.30 19.29
C LEU A 799 60.64 11.89 18.72
N GLY A 800 61.37 11.62 17.64
CA GLY A 800 61.59 10.33 17.05
C GLY A 800 62.70 9.55 17.77
N PRO A 801 63.32 8.59 17.13
CA PRO A 801 62.89 7.21 17.01
C PRO A 801 63.83 6.24 17.76
N ARG A 802 63.40 5.06 18.15
CA ARG A 802 64.34 3.92 18.31
C ARG A 802 63.67 2.54 18.13
N ALA A 803 64.42 1.76 17.42
CA ALA A 803 64.27 0.38 17.03
C ALA A 803 64.25 -0.65 18.18
N GLY A 804 63.73 -1.80 17.92
CA GLY A 804 63.94 -3.00 18.74
C GLY A 804 62.99 -4.13 18.45
N THR A 805 63.30 -4.91 17.44
CA THR A 805 63.39 -6.39 17.38
C THR A 805 62.47 -7.26 18.20
N GLY A 806 61.80 -8.20 17.55
CA GLY A 806 61.83 -9.54 18.01
C GLY A 806 60.59 -10.36 18.03
N SER A 807 60.54 -11.29 17.14
CA SER A 807 60.06 -12.69 17.24
C SER A 807 58.60 -13.05 17.08
N ARG A 808 58.35 -13.63 15.93
CA ARG A 808 57.77 -14.94 15.68
C ARG A 808 56.78 -15.55 16.69
N SER A 809 55.58 -15.82 16.23
CA SER A 809 55.10 -17.18 16.11
C SER A 809 53.83 -17.30 15.23
N THR A 810 53.92 -18.20 14.33
CA THR A 810 52.95 -18.79 13.43
C THR A 810 51.77 -19.42 14.16
N VAL A 811 50.58 -19.25 13.67
CA VAL A 811 49.59 -20.36 13.41
C VAL A 811 48.65 -19.92 12.30
N SER A 812 48.58 -20.80 11.34
CA SER A 812 47.72 -20.85 10.19
C SER A 812 46.26 -21.11 10.52
N SER A 813 45.31 -20.46 9.80
CA SER A 813 44.13 -21.16 9.29
C SER A 813 43.43 -20.36 8.21
N ALA A 814 43.46 -20.96 7.06
CA ALA A 814 42.49 -21.08 5.99
C ALA A 814 41.63 -19.88 5.61
N SER A 815 41.99 -19.37 4.49
CA SER A 815 41.33 -18.54 3.52
C SER A 815 40.01 -19.14 3.00
N SER A 816 38.99 -18.34 2.91
CA SER A 816 37.96 -18.47 1.88
C SER A 816 37.97 -17.17 1.07
N SER A 817 38.53 -17.27 -0.11
CA SER A 817 38.62 -16.24 -1.12
C SER A 817 37.27 -16.04 -1.79
N SER A 818 36.70 -14.87 -1.69
CA SER A 818 35.70 -14.39 -2.64
C SER A 818 36.42 -13.77 -3.83
N TYR A 819 36.26 -14.39 -4.98
CA TYR A 819 36.77 -13.86 -6.24
C TYR A 819 35.98 -12.65 -6.66
N GLN A 820 36.55 -11.48 -6.58
CA GLN A 820 36.23 -10.37 -7.45
C GLN A 820 37.17 -10.45 -8.65
N SER A 821 36.65 -10.90 -9.77
CA SER A 821 37.34 -10.80 -11.06
C SER A 821 37.10 -9.41 -11.64
N SER A 822 38.08 -8.57 -11.56
CA SER A 822 38.23 -7.41 -12.42
C SER A 822 38.52 -7.92 -13.86
N PRO A 823 37.98 -7.31 -14.91
CA PRO A 823 38.30 -7.67 -16.27
C PRO A 823 39.79 -7.39 -16.54
N GLN A 824 40.52 -8.42 -16.90
CA GLN A 824 41.90 -8.29 -17.40
C GLN A 824 41.86 -7.48 -18.70
N SER A 825 42.68 -6.43 -18.76
CA SER A 825 42.95 -5.65 -19.95
C SER A 825 43.53 -6.57 -21.04
N LEU A 826 42.71 -6.85 -22.05
CA LEU A 826 43.20 -7.28 -23.35
C LEU A 826 43.88 -6.08 -24.03
N GLY A 827 45.05 -6.35 -24.61
CA GLY A 827 45.96 -5.34 -25.16
C GLY A 827 45.32 -4.40 -26.19
N SER A 828 45.92 -3.27 -26.43
CA SER A 828 45.54 -2.03 -27.11
C SER A 828 44.85 -2.12 -28.47
N GLY A 829 43.83 -2.93 -28.63
CA GLY A 829 42.99 -3.03 -29.82
C GLY A 829 41.57 -3.35 -29.36
N GLY A 830 40.71 -2.31 -29.19
CA GLY A 830 39.26 -2.51 -28.92
C GLY A 830 38.59 -3.27 -30.06
N LEU A 831 37.44 -3.89 -29.76
CA LEU A 831 36.61 -4.53 -30.79
C LEU A 831 35.96 -3.47 -31.71
N PRO A 832 35.79 -3.76 -33.02
CA PRO A 832 35.11 -2.85 -33.93
C PRO A 832 33.69 -2.49 -33.45
N ARG A 833 33.33 -1.22 -33.49
CA ARG A 833 32.03 -0.69 -33.05
C ARG A 833 30.81 -1.36 -33.70
N GLU A 834 30.98 -1.85 -34.96
CA GLU A 834 29.93 -2.53 -35.73
C GLU A 834 29.57 -3.88 -35.12
N GLN A 835 30.47 -4.52 -34.38
CA GLN A 835 30.27 -5.82 -33.72
C GLN A 835 29.65 -5.69 -32.30
N LEU A 836 29.54 -4.48 -31.78
CA LEU A 836 29.04 -4.22 -30.43
C LEU A 836 27.74 -3.40 -30.43
N ARG A 837 27.59 -2.49 -31.39
CA ARG A 837 26.46 -1.58 -31.46
C ARG A 837 25.25 -2.23 -32.12
N HIS A 838 24.07 -2.14 -31.50
CA HIS A 838 22.79 -2.72 -31.95
C HIS A 838 22.80 -4.25 -32.13
N GLN A 839 23.73 -4.96 -31.56
CA GLN A 839 23.80 -6.42 -31.60
C GLN A 839 23.00 -7.04 -30.45
N ALA A 840 22.30 -8.14 -30.73
CA ALA A 840 21.66 -8.93 -29.69
C ALA A 840 22.70 -9.71 -28.86
N ALA A 841 22.37 -10.15 -27.67
CA ALA A 841 23.31 -10.87 -26.80
C ALA A 841 23.84 -12.17 -27.42
N GLU A 842 23.07 -12.75 -28.34
CA GLU A 842 23.38 -13.99 -29.06
C GLU A 842 24.35 -13.78 -30.25
N ASP A 843 24.48 -12.54 -30.74
CA ASP A 843 25.28 -12.16 -31.91
C ASP A 843 26.61 -11.50 -31.52
N LEU A 844 26.92 -11.44 -30.24
CA LEU A 844 28.15 -10.81 -29.75
C LEU A 844 29.35 -11.76 -29.87
N PRO A 845 30.56 -11.22 -30.13
CA PRO A 845 31.77 -12.02 -30.13
C PRO A 845 32.00 -12.77 -28.82
N GLU A 846 32.57 -13.96 -28.90
CA GLU A 846 32.85 -14.82 -27.75
C GLU A 846 33.74 -14.09 -26.72
N GLY A 847 33.29 -13.99 -25.49
CA GLY A 847 33.98 -13.28 -24.39
C GLY A 847 33.53 -11.84 -24.15
N VAL A 848 32.56 -11.31 -24.90
CA VAL A 848 31.96 -9.98 -24.64
C VAL A 848 30.81 -10.08 -23.63
N ASP A 849 30.90 -9.29 -22.56
CA ASP A 849 29.77 -9.17 -21.59
C ASP A 849 28.62 -8.33 -22.20
N PRO A 850 27.44 -8.92 -22.43
CA PRO A 850 26.29 -8.20 -22.99
C PRO A 850 25.86 -6.97 -22.20
N ALA A 851 26.12 -6.95 -20.90
CA ALA A 851 25.75 -5.82 -20.03
C ALA A 851 26.74 -4.64 -20.08
N HIS A 852 27.94 -4.89 -20.60
CA HIS A 852 29.07 -3.94 -20.66
C HIS A 852 29.74 -3.89 -22.00
N LYS A 853 29.00 -3.94 -23.09
CA LYS A 853 29.50 -3.92 -24.47
C LYS A 853 30.41 -2.73 -24.75
N GLU A 854 30.12 -1.57 -24.19
CA GLU A 854 30.88 -0.33 -24.32
C GLU A 854 32.30 -0.42 -23.77
N ALA A 855 32.54 -1.30 -22.81
CA ALA A 855 33.86 -1.48 -22.23
C ALA A 855 34.91 -2.03 -23.25
N TYR A 856 34.43 -2.77 -24.26
CA TYR A 856 35.24 -3.41 -25.27
C TYR A 856 35.57 -2.53 -26.49
N LEU A 857 35.04 -1.28 -26.52
CA LEU A 857 35.43 -0.28 -27.52
C LEU A 857 36.87 0.21 -27.28
N SER A 858 37.55 0.61 -28.37
CA SER A 858 38.79 1.36 -28.24
C SER A 858 38.50 2.73 -27.58
N ASP A 859 39.49 3.37 -26.97
CA ASP A 859 39.28 4.67 -26.30
C ASP A 859 38.91 5.76 -27.32
N SER A 860 39.39 5.69 -28.54
CA SER A 860 38.99 6.59 -29.62
C SER A 860 37.55 6.38 -30.06
N ASP A 861 37.13 5.11 -30.32
CA ASP A 861 35.75 4.80 -30.68
C ASP A 861 34.77 5.14 -29.58
N PHE A 862 35.19 4.93 -28.31
CA PHE A 862 34.38 5.29 -27.17
C PHE A 862 34.14 6.80 -27.12
N GLN A 863 35.20 7.59 -27.32
CA GLN A 863 35.08 9.05 -27.31
C GLN A 863 34.28 9.58 -28.50
N ASP A 864 34.40 8.98 -29.66
CA ASP A 864 33.64 9.34 -30.85
C ASP A 864 32.15 9.03 -30.70
N ILE A 865 31.79 7.96 -29.98
CA ILE A 865 30.39 7.54 -29.81
C ILE A 865 29.74 8.20 -28.61
N PHE A 866 30.41 8.24 -27.45
CA PHE A 866 29.86 8.77 -26.21
C PHE A 866 30.19 10.27 -25.97
N GLY A 867 31.07 10.86 -26.77
CA GLY A 867 31.50 12.26 -26.66
C GLY A 867 32.28 12.58 -25.39
N LYS A 868 32.78 11.58 -24.68
CA LYS A 868 33.50 11.68 -23.39
C LYS A 868 34.49 10.50 -23.23
N SER A 869 35.42 10.64 -22.27
CA SER A 869 36.31 9.53 -21.94
C SER A 869 35.61 8.42 -21.17
N LYS A 870 36.18 7.21 -21.19
CA LYS A 870 35.67 6.09 -20.37
C LYS A 870 35.63 6.46 -18.87
N GLU A 871 36.63 7.15 -18.38
CA GLU A 871 36.72 7.59 -17.00
C GLU A 871 35.58 8.57 -16.64
N GLU A 872 35.30 9.54 -17.50
CA GLU A 872 34.18 10.46 -17.33
C GLU A 872 32.83 9.74 -17.37
N PHE A 873 32.67 8.80 -18.30
CA PHE A 873 31.46 8.01 -18.42
C PHE A 873 31.19 7.15 -17.17
N TYR A 874 32.19 6.41 -16.70
CA TYR A 874 32.03 5.55 -15.53
C TYR A 874 31.95 6.32 -14.19
N SER A 875 32.36 7.61 -14.18
CA SER A 875 32.13 8.49 -13.02
C SER A 875 30.70 9.01 -12.91
N MET A 876 29.89 8.88 -13.99
CA MET A 876 28.49 9.31 -13.99
C MET A 876 27.60 8.35 -13.19
N ALA A 877 26.45 8.85 -12.74
CA ALA A 877 25.43 8.01 -12.10
C ALA A 877 24.99 6.86 -13.02
N LYS A 878 24.88 5.63 -12.51
CA LYS A 878 24.59 4.41 -13.30
C LYS A 878 23.34 4.53 -14.18
N TRP A 879 22.28 5.18 -13.70
CA TRP A 879 21.07 5.39 -14.50
C TRP A 879 21.32 6.23 -15.76
N ARG A 880 22.23 7.21 -15.68
CA ARG A 880 22.61 8.05 -16.80
C ARG A 880 23.50 7.31 -17.79
N GLN A 881 24.42 6.46 -17.30
CA GLN A 881 25.19 5.55 -18.14
C GLN A 881 24.26 4.62 -18.94
N GLN A 882 23.25 4.03 -18.31
CA GLN A 882 22.27 3.16 -18.95
C GLN A 882 21.42 3.91 -20.00
N GLN A 883 21.02 5.13 -19.69
CA GLN A 883 20.26 5.96 -20.64
C GLN A 883 21.07 6.29 -21.88
N GLU A 884 22.34 6.64 -21.73
CA GLU A 884 23.24 6.90 -22.86
C GLU A 884 23.55 5.61 -23.65
N LYS A 885 23.76 4.48 -23.00
CA LYS A 885 23.89 3.17 -23.66
C LYS A 885 22.67 2.83 -24.52
N GLN A 886 21.48 3.06 -23.99
CA GLN A 886 20.21 2.81 -24.68
C GLN A 886 20.05 3.71 -25.91
N GLN A 887 20.37 5.00 -25.77
CA GLN A 887 20.28 5.96 -26.86
C GLN A 887 21.30 5.67 -27.97
N LEU A 888 22.47 5.15 -27.64
CA LEU A 888 23.57 4.90 -28.56
C LEU A 888 23.65 3.46 -29.07
N GLY A 889 22.73 2.58 -28.60
CA GLY A 889 22.61 1.20 -29.12
C GLY A 889 23.60 0.19 -28.50
N PHE A 890 23.99 0.40 -27.24
CA PHE A 890 24.87 -0.49 -26.46
C PHE A 890 24.14 -1.20 -25.30
N PHE A 891 22.83 -1.29 -25.37
CA PHE A 891 22.00 -1.93 -24.36
C PHE A 891 21.63 -3.36 -24.77
#